data_0e795998bc2d6c811bbe0c695fd8d6c9
#
_entry.id   0e795998bc2d6c811bbe0c695fd8d6c9
#
_cell.length_a   1.000
_cell.length_b   1.000
_cell.length_c   1.000
_cell.angle_alpha   90.00
_cell.angle_beta   90.00
_cell.angle_gamma   90.00
#
_symmetry.space_group_name_H-M   'P 1'
#
loop_
_entity.id
_entity.type
_entity.pdbx_description
1 polymer ?
#
loop_
_entity_poly.entity_id
_entity_poly.type
_entity_poly.pdbx_seq_one_letter_code
_entity_poly.pdbx_strand_id
1 'polypeptide(L)'
;MTLKELEIGKSAVIETVGGSGELRQHFLDMGMIPGAEVTVVKLAPMGDPMELQVHGYELTLRLAEADQIEIAPISKRTREHKGLDRVTDAEHPGLGEDGKYHSKKDENPLPEGTTLTFALAGNQNCGKTTLFNQLTGSNQHVGNFPGVTVDRKDGSIKGYPDTLVTDLPGIYSMSPYSSEEIVSRNFILYEKPRAIINIVDATNIERNLYLTMQLLEMNIPMVVALNMMDEVTGNHGSIDVNAMEAFLGVPVIPISAAKNEGVDELIRHAVHVAKYQERPLRQDFCDKNDHDGSVHRCIHAVCHLIEDHAETAKLPLRFAANKAIEGDHLILEKLQLDENEKEMLEHIVCQMEAERGVDRSAAIADMRFDFIERLCEQTVVKPKESKERIRSEKIDRILTGKYTAIPCFILIMVLVFYLTFNVIGAWLQGLLELGIGKLTEITDAALTAAHVNSAVQSLVIDGIFTGVGSVLSFLPIVVTLFFFLSLMEDSGYIARVAFVMDKLLRKIGLSGRSIVPMLIGFGCTVPAVMATRTLTSERDRKMTILLTPFMSCSAKLPIYSFFVSVFFPGKGGLIMSALYLFGILMGILVAFLYRSTLFQGEPVPFVMELPNYRLPGAKNVGQLLWEKAKDFLQKAFTVIFIATIVVWFLQSFDLKLNLVEDSANSMLAMVSGLLVPLFRPLGLGDWRICTSLISGFMAKESVVATLEVLFGSNIATVLTPLAAASLLVFSLLYTPCVAAIASVRRELGGKWAIAVVLWQCFVAWVAAFLVHSIGLLMGS
;
A
#
# COMPACT_ATOMS: atom_id res chain seq x y z
N MET A 1 25.37 -6.24 25.48
CA MET A 1 25.50 -6.70 24.08
C MET A 1 24.28 -6.21 23.34
N THR A 2 24.45 -5.68 22.13
CA THR A 2 23.28 -5.23 21.36
C THR A 2 22.75 -6.34 20.46
N LEU A 3 21.45 -6.25 20.07
CA LEU A 3 20.82 -7.23 19.19
C LEU A 3 21.51 -7.34 17.82
N LYS A 4 22.13 -6.25 17.35
CA LYS A 4 22.94 -6.23 16.13
C LYS A 4 24.15 -7.17 16.18
N GLU A 5 24.69 -7.43 17.35
CA GLU A 5 25.87 -8.26 17.56
C GLU A 5 25.53 -9.76 17.68
N LEU A 6 24.25 -10.11 17.76
CA LEU A 6 23.80 -11.48 17.88
C LEU A 6 24.02 -12.25 16.57
N GLU A 7 24.70 -13.39 16.66
CA GLU A 7 24.98 -14.23 15.48
C GLU A 7 23.72 -14.90 14.93
N ILE A 8 23.70 -15.12 13.61
CA ILE A 8 22.61 -15.83 12.93
C ILE A 8 22.39 -17.20 13.52
N GLY A 9 21.13 -17.54 13.81
CA GLY A 9 20.70 -18.80 14.42
C GLY A 9 20.87 -18.87 15.94
N LYS A 10 21.31 -17.79 16.59
CA LYS A 10 21.39 -17.70 18.05
C LYS A 10 20.21 -16.95 18.63
N SER A 11 19.80 -17.33 19.83
CA SER A 11 18.76 -16.70 20.62
C SER A 11 19.34 -15.95 21.81
N ALA A 12 18.66 -14.88 22.20
CA ALA A 12 18.98 -14.08 23.39
C ALA A 12 17.68 -13.53 24.00
N VAL A 13 17.75 -12.98 25.19
CA VAL A 13 16.63 -12.32 25.85
C VAL A 13 16.82 -10.80 25.76
N ILE A 14 15.80 -10.05 25.45
CA ILE A 14 15.83 -8.60 25.43
C ILE A 14 15.89 -8.09 26.88
N GLU A 15 16.87 -7.23 27.17
CA GLU A 15 16.99 -6.55 28.46
C GLU A 15 16.34 -5.17 28.41
N THR A 16 16.70 -4.37 27.39
CA THR A 16 16.16 -3.02 27.24
C THR A 16 15.90 -2.72 25.78
N VAL A 17 14.84 -1.96 25.53
CA VAL A 17 14.52 -1.41 24.21
C VAL A 17 14.80 0.09 24.25
N GLY A 18 15.89 0.51 23.65
CA GLY A 18 16.30 1.89 23.58
C GLY A 18 15.50 2.71 22.55
N GLY A 19 15.90 3.97 22.39
CA GLY A 19 15.18 4.92 21.54
C GLY A 19 14.12 5.71 22.30
N SER A 20 13.34 6.52 21.60
CA SER A 20 12.29 7.35 22.17
C SER A 20 11.16 7.59 21.18
N GLY A 21 10.00 8.03 21.67
CA GLY A 21 8.85 8.42 20.85
C GLY A 21 8.13 7.24 20.17
N GLU A 22 7.46 7.55 19.08
CA GLU A 22 6.54 6.64 18.38
C GLU A 22 7.22 5.37 17.83
N LEU A 23 8.48 5.46 17.41
CA LEU A 23 9.22 4.30 16.90
C LEU A 23 9.48 3.25 17.99
N ARG A 24 9.90 3.71 19.18
CA ARG A 24 10.12 2.82 20.31
C ARG A 24 8.81 2.15 20.75
N GLN A 25 7.72 2.93 20.83
CA GLN A 25 6.39 2.39 21.10
C GLN A 25 6.00 1.32 20.07
N HIS A 26 6.30 1.56 18.78
CA HIS A 26 6.03 0.59 17.74
C HIS A 26 6.82 -0.73 17.93
N PHE A 27 8.07 -0.69 18.37
CA PHE A 27 8.83 -1.91 18.70
C PHE A 27 8.19 -2.68 19.85
N LEU A 28 7.76 -2.00 20.90
CA LEU A 28 7.07 -2.61 22.04
C LEU A 28 5.74 -3.23 21.60
N ASP A 29 4.95 -2.51 20.79
CA ASP A 29 3.69 -3.01 20.23
C ASP A 29 3.91 -4.22 19.29
N MET A 30 5.11 -4.31 18.68
CA MET A 30 5.56 -5.46 17.89
C MET A 30 6.15 -6.60 18.76
N GLY A 31 6.02 -6.56 20.08
CA GLY A 31 6.48 -7.63 20.99
C GLY A 31 7.97 -7.64 21.29
N MET A 32 8.70 -6.60 20.89
CA MET A 32 10.09 -6.40 21.33
C MET A 32 10.08 -5.81 22.73
N ILE A 33 9.81 -6.64 23.73
CA ILE A 33 9.66 -6.22 25.14
C ILE A 33 10.78 -6.80 26.01
N PRO A 34 11.15 -6.15 27.12
CA PRO A 34 12.08 -6.73 28.08
C PRO A 34 11.60 -8.09 28.56
N GLY A 35 12.50 -9.10 28.52
CA GLY A 35 12.19 -10.48 28.86
C GLY A 35 11.77 -11.37 27.70
N ALA A 36 11.45 -10.82 26.51
CA ALA A 36 11.13 -11.60 25.34
C ALA A 36 12.37 -12.30 24.75
N GLU A 37 12.21 -13.54 24.31
CA GLU A 37 13.25 -14.28 23.59
C GLU A 37 13.24 -13.86 22.12
N VAL A 38 14.40 -13.49 21.59
CA VAL A 38 14.61 -13.11 20.21
C VAL A 38 15.66 -13.98 19.57
N THR A 39 15.41 -14.44 18.34
CA THR A 39 16.37 -15.27 17.55
C THR A 39 16.66 -14.57 16.24
N VAL A 40 17.93 -14.44 15.85
CA VAL A 40 18.30 -13.93 14.52
C VAL A 40 18.17 -15.03 13.50
N VAL A 41 17.24 -14.89 12.55
CA VAL A 41 16.99 -15.87 11.49
C VAL A 41 17.99 -15.72 10.35
N LYS A 42 18.08 -14.54 9.79
CA LYS A 42 19.01 -14.22 8.68
C LYS A 42 19.20 -12.69 8.53
N LEU A 43 20.20 -12.33 7.71
CA LEU A 43 20.38 -10.95 7.23
C LEU A 43 19.94 -10.87 5.77
N ALA A 44 19.43 -9.70 5.37
CA ALA A 44 19.20 -9.39 3.95
C ALA A 44 20.50 -9.60 3.14
N PRO A 45 20.43 -9.89 1.83
CA PRO A 45 21.61 -10.18 1.00
C PRO A 45 22.74 -9.14 1.07
N MET A 46 22.37 -7.89 1.33
CA MET A 46 23.33 -6.78 1.51
C MET A 46 23.78 -6.59 2.97
N GLY A 47 23.38 -7.47 3.88
CA GLY A 47 23.73 -7.44 5.30
C GLY A 47 22.84 -6.54 6.15
N ASP A 48 21.79 -5.92 5.61
CA ASP A 48 20.84 -5.04 6.31
C ASP A 48 19.57 -4.89 5.44
N PRO A 49 18.35 -5.07 5.98
CA PRO A 49 17.97 -5.32 7.38
C PRO A 49 18.22 -6.77 7.86
N MET A 50 18.01 -6.98 9.17
CA MET A 50 18.02 -8.32 9.78
C MET A 50 16.59 -8.83 9.96
N GLU A 51 16.44 -10.15 9.87
CA GLU A 51 15.19 -10.87 10.15
C GLU A 51 15.31 -11.60 11.48
N LEU A 52 14.33 -11.38 12.33
CA LEU A 52 14.25 -11.84 13.70
C LEU A 52 13.01 -12.71 13.89
N GLN A 53 13.09 -13.65 14.81
CA GLN A 53 11.93 -14.36 15.33
C GLN A 53 11.70 -13.93 16.78
N VAL A 54 10.47 -13.50 17.10
CA VAL A 54 10.03 -13.13 18.45
C VAL A 54 8.58 -13.61 18.63
N HIS A 55 8.21 -14.14 19.79
CA HIS A 55 6.87 -14.72 20.08
C HIS A 55 6.33 -15.64 18.96
N GLY A 56 7.22 -16.33 18.23
CA GLY A 56 6.85 -17.30 17.19
C GLY A 56 6.59 -16.75 15.79
N TYR A 57 6.70 -15.44 15.55
CA TYR A 57 6.57 -14.81 14.23
C TYR A 57 7.85 -14.10 13.78
N GLU A 58 7.96 -13.82 12.48
CA GLU A 58 9.14 -13.23 11.85
C GLU A 58 8.96 -11.73 11.65
N LEU A 59 9.97 -10.98 12.07
CA LEU A 59 10.01 -9.51 12.05
C LEU A 59 11.31 -9.04 11.41
N THR A 60 11.30 -7.96 10.66
CA THR A 60 12.52 -7.35 10.10
C THR A 60 12.85 -6.05 10.81
N LEU A 61 14.14 -5.86 11.15
CA LEU A 61 14.67 -4.63 11.73
C LEU A 61 15.93 -4.20 10.98
N ARG A 62 16.16 -2.90 10.87
CA ARG A 62 17.45 -2.38 10.41
C ARG A 62 18.52 -2.56 11.49
N LEU A 63 19.77 -2.73 11.07
CA LEU A 63 20.88 -2.86 12.01
C LEU A 63 21.05 -1.63 12.93
N ALA A 64 20.71 -0.44 12.44
CA ALA A 64 20.73 0.78 13.26
C ALA A 64 19.66 0.78 14.37
N GLU A 65 18.52 0.14 14.13
CA GLU A 65 17.45 -0.04 15.10
C GLU A 65 17.79 -1.17 16.09
N ALA A 66 18.33 -2.27 15.58
CA ALA A 66 18.81 -3.40 16.39
C ALA A 66 19.97 -3.01 17.34
N ASP A 67 20.77 -1.99 16.97
CA ASP A 67 21.85 -1.45 17.80
C ASP A 67 21.35 -0.72 19.06
N GLN A 68 20.06 -0.35 19.10
CA GLN A 68 19.42 0.31 20.24
C GLN A 68 18.78 -0.69 21.22
N ILE A 69 18.77 -1.99 20.89
CA ILE A 69 18.14 -3.03 21.70
C ILE A 69 19.25 -3.82 22.41
N GLU A 70 19.27 -3.76 23.73
CA GLU A 70 20.21 -4.51 24.55
C GLU A 70 19.67 -5.92 24.85
N ILE A 71 20.55 -6.90 24.77
CA ILE A 71 20.23 -8.32 24.96
C ILE A 71 21.17 -8.99 25.92
N ALA A 72 20.66 -10.01 26.63
CA ALA A 72 21.41 -10.91 27.53
C ALA A 72 21.34 -12.35 27.04
N PRO A 73 22.30 -13.19 27.45
CA PRO A 73 22.22 -14.63 27.24
C PRO A 73 20.96 -15.22 27.90
N ILE A 74 20.37 -16.24 27.26
CA ILE A 74 19.20 -16.92 27.83
C ILE A 74 19.54 -17.47 29.22
N SER A 75 18.99 -16.86 30.25
CA SER A 75 18.92 -17.44 31.57
C SER A 75 17.56 -18.14 31.69
N LYS A 76 17.54 -19.40 32.14
CA LYS A 76 16.28 -20.13 32.38
C LYS A 76 15.45 -19.43 33.45
N ARG A 77 14.76 -18.35 33.10
CA ARG A 77 13.63 -17.84 33.85
C ARG A 77 12.38 -18.56 33.34
N THR A 78 12.03 -19.65 34.00
CA THR A 78 10.68 -20.21 33.88
C THR A 78 9.75 -19.27 34.62
N ARG A 79 9.00 -18.42 33.90
CA ARG A 79 7.82 -17.78 34.48
C ARG A 79 6.83 -18.92 34.78
N GLU A 80 6.52 -19.15 36.06
CA GLU A 80 5.40 -20.01 36.43
C GLU A 80 4.11 -19.24 36.18
N HIS A 81 3.47 -19.50 35.04
CA HIS A 81 2.19 -18.89 34.71
C HIS A 81 1.08 -19.54 35.53
N LYS A 82 0.35 -18.75 36.29
CA LYS A 82 -0.94 -19.17 36.88
C LYS A 82 -2.00 -19.17 35.79
N GLY A 83 -2.95 -20.12 35.89
CA GLY A 83 -4.08 -20.18 34.95
C GLY A 83 -4.87 -18.88 34.92
N LEU A 84 -5.45 -18.55 33.76
CA LEU A 84 -6.35 -17.42 33.62
C LEU A 84 -7.72 -17.71 34.21
N ASP A 85 -8.33 -16.70 34.85
CA ASP A 85 -9.70 -16.78 35.30
C ASP A 85 -10.66 -16.61 34.13
N ARG A 86 -11.65 -17.51 34.01
CA ARG A 86 -12.71 -17.39 33.02
C ARG A 86 -13.65 -16.26 33.42
N VAL A 87 -14.10 -15.47 32.44
CA VAL A 87 -15.07 -14.38 32.64
C VAL A 87 -16.48 -14.90 32.55
N THR A 88 -16.68 -16.03 31.85
CA THR A 88 -17.93 -16.72 31.70
C THR A 88 -17.71 -18.22 31.65
N ASP A 89 -18.60 -19.01 32.25
CA ASP A 89 -18.65 -20.46 32.16
C ASP A 89 -19.57 -20.94 31.00
N ALA A 90 -20.04 -20.00 30.18
CA ALA A 90 -20.90 -20.32 29.06
C ALA A 90 -20.13 -21.14 28.02
N GLU A 91 -20.70 -22.27 27.61
CA GLU A 91 -20.33 -22.93 26.37
C GLU A 91 -20.69 -22.00 25.21
N HIS A 92 -20.06 -22.21 24.03
CA HIS A 92 -20.29 -21.39 22.84
C HIS A 92 -21.80 -21.06 22.69
N PRO A 93 -22.21 -19.81 22.74
CA PRO A 93 -23.62 -19.48 22.76
C PRO A 93 -24.16 -19.74 21.35
N GLY A 94 -25.12 -20.58 21.27
CA GLY A 94 -26.00 -20.57 20.09
C GLY A 94 -26.72 -19.23 20.05
N LEU A 95 -26.20 -18.23 19.34
CA LEU A 95 -26.86 -16.96 19.00
C LEU A 95 -27.72 -16.29 20.11
N GLY A 96 -27.38 -16.49 21.38
CA GLY A 96 -28.14 -15.93 22.51
C GLY A 96 -29.51 -16.54 22.76
N GLU A 97 -29.86 -17.67 22.14
CA GLU A 97 -31.18 -18.33 22.30
C GLU A 97 -31.49 -18.66 23.73
N ASP A 98 -30.51 -18.93 24.58
CA ASP A 98 -30.69 -19.25 26.00
C ASP A 98 -30.10 -18.18 26.95
N GLY A 99 -29.72 -17.01 26.45
CA GLY A 99 -29.20 -15.93 27.30
C GLY A 99 -27.86 -16.27 28.00
N LYS A 100 -27.01 -17.10 27.38
CA LYS A 100 -25.78 -17.59 27.99
C LYS A 100 -24.69 -16.52 28.12
N TYR A 101 -24.66 -15.51 27.23
CA TYR A 101 -23.76 -14.36 27.30
C TYR A 101 -24.33 -13.20 28.10
N HIS A 102 -25.64 -12.99 28.01
CA HIS A 102 -26.32 -11.92 28.72
C HIS A 102 -27.64 -12.45 29.27
N SER A 103 -28.07 -11.91 30.39
CA SER A 103 -29.43 -12.18 30.86
C SER A 103 -30.41 -11.37 30.01
N LYS A 104 -31.60 -11.91 29.74
CA LYS A 104 -32.69 -11.17 29.04
C LYS A 104 -33.02 -9.82 29.68
N LYS A 105 -32.63 -9.61 30.95
CA LYS A 105 -32.80 -8.34 31.67
C LYS A 105 -31.82 -7.27 31.22
N ASP A 106 -30.70 -7.67 30.68
CA ASP A 106 -29.61 -6.77 30.24
C ASP A 106 -29.65 -6.50 28.72
N GLU A 107 -30.62 -7.12 28.00
CA GLU A 107 -30.84 -6.88 26.59
C GLU A 107 -31.32 -5.44 26.36
N ASN A 108 -30.60 -4.68 25.55
CA ASN A 108 -30.99 -3.34 25.13
C ASN A 108 -30.97 -3.24 23.59
N PRO A 109 -31.95 -3.90 22.94
CA PRO A 109 -31.96 -3.97 21.46
C PRO A 109 -32.15 -2.59 20.87
N LEU A 110 -31.41 -2.30 19.82
CA LEU A 110 -31.60 -1.09 19.03
C LEU A 110 -32.98 -1.08 18.37
N PRO A 111 -33.61 0.10 18.16
CA PRO A 111 -34.88 0.23 17.46
C PRO A 111 -34.86 -0.43 16.11
N GLU A 112 -35.97 -1.05 15.69
CA GLU A 112 -36.12 -1.64 14.36
C GLU A 112 -35.89 -0.58 13.26
N GLY A 113 -35.17 -0.96 12.20
CA GLY A 113 -34.80 -0.07 11.10
C GLY A 113 -33.55 0.78 11.38
N THR A 114 -32.87 0.59 12.53
CA THR A 114 -31.57 1.22 12.77
C THR A 114 -30.48 0.58 11.90
N THR A 115 -29.76 1.38 11.11
CA THR A 115 -28.62 0.87 10.35
C THR A 115 -27.51 0.39 11.28
N LEU A 116 -27.12 -0.87 11.15
CA LEU A 116 -26.05 -1.47 11.92
C LEU A 116 -24.70 -1.20 11.22
N THR A 117 -23.85 -0.39 11.86
CA THR A 117 -22.53 -0.03 11.34
C THR A 117 -21.44 -0.91 11.94
N PHE A 118 -20.60 -1.48 11.10
CA PHE A 118 -19.51 -2.37 11.49
C PHE A 118 -18.16 -1.79 11.06
N ALA A 119 -17.17 -1.86 11.94
CA ALA A 119 -15.77 -1.68 11.60
C ALA A 119 -15.10 -3.04 11.43
N LEU A 120 -14.51 -3.29 10.27
CA LEU A 120 -13.69 -4.48 10.03
C LEU A 120 -12.24 -4.15 10.39
N ALA A 121 -11.75 -4.66 11.50
CA ALA A 121 -10.42 -4.39 12.04
C ALA A 121 -9.56 -5.65 12.09
N GLY A 122 -8.25 -5.51 12.00
CA GLY A 122 -7.29 -6.62 12.09
C GLY A 122 -5.94 -6.25 11.52
N ASN A 123 -4.95 -7.12 11.74
CA ASN A 123 -3.58 -6.90 11.28
C ASN A 123 -3.45 -6.90 9.76
N GLN A 124 -2.30 -6.47 9.26
CA GLN A 124 -1.98 -6.67 7.84
C GLN A 124 -1.90 -8.17 7.55
N ASN A 125 -2.35 -8.59 6.37
CA ASN A 125 -2.34 -9.98 5.90
C ASN A 125 -3.22 -10.99 6.69
N CYS A 126 -4.03 -10.57 7.65
CA CYS A 126 -4.97 -11.46 8.37
C CYS A 126 -6.19 -11.92 7.54
N GLY A 127 -6.34 -11.42 6.30
CA GLY A 127 -7.43 -11.80 5.40
C GLY A 127 -8.64 -10.84 5.41
N LYS A 128 -8.49 -9.59 5.90
CA LYS A 128 -9.55 -8.56 5.96
C LYS A 128 -10.27 -8.36 4.64
N THR A 129 -9.53 -8.01 3.60
CA THR A 129 -10.10 -7.72 2.28
C THR A 129 -10.82 -8.94 1.69
N THR A 130 -10.30 -10.15 1.94
CA THR A 130 -10.96 -11.40 1.53
C THR A 130 -12.30 -11.54 2.23
N LEU A 131 -12.34 -11.35 3.56
CA LEU A 131 -13.58 -11.41 4.32
C LEU A 131 -14.54 -10.30 3.91
N PHE A 132 -14.10 -9.05 3.76
CA PHE A 132 -14.91 -7.94 3.29
C PHE A 132 -15.62 -8.25 1.95
N ASN A 133 -14.87 -8.83 0.99
CA ASN A 133 -15.42 -9.26 -0.29
C ASN A 133 -16.45 -10.40 -0.17
N GLN A 134 -16.26 -11.31 0.79
CA GLN A 134 -17.27 -12.36 1.07
C GLN A 134 -18.53 -11.78 1.69
N LEU A 135 -18.39 -10.86 2.65
CA LEU A 135 -19.51 -10.20 3.33
C LEU A 135 -20.34 -9.33 2.37
N THR A 136 -19.69 -8.50 1.55
CA THR A 136 -20.36 -7.44 0.77
C THR A 136 -20.61 -7.81 -0.69
N GLY A 137 -19.79 -8.65 -1.29
CA GLY A 137 -19.89 -9.03 -2.70
C GLY A 137 -19.62 -7.85 -3.64
N SER A 138 -20.60 -7.56 -4.53
CA SER A 138 -20.51 -6.45 -5.50
C SER A 138 -21.01 -5.10 -4.96
N ASN A 139 -21.58 -5.06 -3.76
CA ASN A 139 -22.17 -3.85 -3.16
C ASN A 139 -21.11 -3.06 -2.37
N GLN A 140 -20.12 -2.53 -3.07
CA GLN A 140 -19.00 -1.80 -2.45
C GLN A 140 -18.93 -0.37 -2.97
N HIS A 141 -18.66 0.57 -2.08
CA HIS A 141 -18.32 1.95 -2.39
C HIS A 141 -16.86 2.22 -1.99
N VAL A 142 -16.08 2.72 -2.94
CA VAL A 142 -14.66 3.05 -2.70
C VAL A 142 -14.53 4.57 -2.67
N GLY A 143 -13.93 5.09 -1.61
CA GLY A 143 -13.61 6.49 -1.42
C GLY A 143 -12.31 6.65 -0.65
N ASN A 144 -12.06 7.81 -0.09
CA ASN A 144 -10.95 8.03 0.84
C ASN A 144 -11.51 8.41 2.21
N PHE A 145 -10.78 8.08 3.28
CA PHE A 145 -11.10 8.63 4.59
C PHE A 145 -10.95 10.16 4.60
N PRO A 146 -11.79 10.90 5.34
CA PRO A 146 -11.74 12.35 5.36
C PRO A 146 -10.37 12.90 5.75
N GLY A 147 -9.85 13.83 4.93
CA GLY A 147 -8.59 14.53 5.20
C GLY A 147 -7.29 13.76 4.94
N VAL A 148 -7.38 12.51 4.51
CA VAL A 148 -6.22 11.65 4.22
C VAL A 148 -6.38 10.92 2.89
N THR A 149 -5.29 10.37 2.38
CA THR A 149 -5.26 9.62 1.11
C THR A 149 -5.37 8.11 1.28
N VAL A 150 -5.86 7.66 2.44
CA VAL A 150 -6.11 6.26 2.74
C VAL A 150 -7.46 5.86 2.15
N ASP A 151 -7.49 4.75 1.41
CA ASP A 151 -8.71 4.25 0.78
C ASP A 151 -9.72 3.78 1.84
N ARG A 152 -10.99 4.18 1.68
CA ARG A 152 -12.13 3.74 2.46
C ARG A 152 -13.01 2.86 1.58
N LYS A 153 -13.34 1.67 2.06
CA LYS A 153 -14.28 0.78 1.40
C LYS A 153 -15.45 0.52 2.33
N ASP A 154 -16.63 0.86 1.85
CA ASP A 154 -17.89 0.62 2.55
C ASP A 154 -18.76 -0.34 1.74
N GLY A 155 -19.56 -1.18 2.42
CA GLY A 155 -20.50 -2.07 1.76
C GLY A 155 -21.55 -2.63 2.71
N SER A 156 -22.71 -3.02 2.18
CA SER A 156 -23.73 -3.73 2.96
C SER A 156 -23.49 -5.23 2.98
N ILE A 157 -23.80 -5.89 4.09
CA ILE A 157 -23.70 -7.36 4.20
C ILE A 157 -24.80 -7.98 3.35
N LYS A 158 -24.45 -9.03 2.59
CA LYS A 158 -25.40 -9.80 1.78
C LYS A 158 -26.52 -10.36 2.65
N GLY A 159 -27.76 -10.14 2.24
CA GLY A 159 -28.96 -10.58 2.99
C GLY A 159 -29.35 -9.65 4.13
N TYR A 160 -28.55 -8.61 4.45
CA TYR A 160 -28.83 -7.64 5.50
C TYR A 160 -28.69 -6.21 4.95
N PRO A 161 -29.70 -5.67 4.26
CA PRO A 161 -29.60 -4.36 3.60
C PRO A 161 -29.40 -3.18 4.58
N ASP A 162 -29.87 -3.32 5.82
CA ASP A 162 -29.74 -2.29 6.86
C ASP A 162 -28.38 -2.35 7.59
N THR A 163 -27.34 -2.85 6.93
CA THR A 163 -25.99 -2.93 7.46
C THR A 163 -25.00 -2.13 6.64
N LEU A 164 -23.98 -1.58 7.30
CA LEU A 164 -22.87 -0.92 6.66
C LEU A 164 -21.56 -1.41 7.28
N VAL A 165 -20.73 -2.08 6.50
CA VAL A 165 -19.39 -2.53 6.91
C VAL A 165 -18.36 -1.60 6.29
N THR A 166 -17.48 -1.05 7.11
CA THR A 166 -16.31 -0.26 6.67
C THR A 166 -15.04 -1.09 6.85
N ASP A 167 -14.31 -1.32 5.76
CA ASP A 167 -12.98 -1.96 5.79
C ASP A 167 -11.95 -0.96 6.28
N LEU A 168 -11.39 -1.19 7.48
CA LEU A 168 -10.32 -0.35 8.03
C LEU A 168 -8.95 -0.79 7.50
N PRO A 169 -7.99 0.11 7.38
CA PRO A 169 -6.59 -0.25 7.11
C PRO A 169 -6.08 -1.34 8.05
N GLY A 170 -5.15 -2.17 7.56
CA GLY A 170 -4.49 -3.16 8.40
C GLY A 170 -3.53 -2.49 9.37
N ILE A 171 -3.76 -2.67 10.66
CA ILE A 171 -2.98 -2.05 11.73
C ILE A 171 -2.50 -3.10 12.73
N TYR A 172 -1.39 -2.81 13.39
CA TYR A 172 -0.84 -3.70 14.41
C TYR A 172 -1.20 -3.25 15.82
N SER A 173 -1.41 -1.96 16.00
CA SER A 173 -1.80 -1.37 17.29
C SER A 173 -2.65 -0.11 17.08
N MET A 174 -3.21 0.41 18.16
CA MET A 174 -3.94 1.68 18.20
C MET A 174 -3.01 2.86 18.55
N SER A 175 -1.70 2.70 18.44
CA SER A 175 -0.71 3.75 18.64
C SER A 175 -0.57 4.61 17.37
N PRO A 176 -0.33 5.93 17.47
CA PRO A 176 -0.35 6.86 16.33
C PRO A 176 0.98 6.85 15.55
N TYR A 177 1.48 5.68 15.15
CA TYR A 177 2.75 5.53 14.45
C TYR A 177 2.64 5.77 12.93
N SER A 178 1.57 5.29 12.31
CA SER A 178 1.31 5.46 10.88
C SER A 178 0.00 6.18 10.61
N SER A 179 -0.16 6.75 9.39
CA SER A 179 -1.42 7.36 8.97
C SER A 179 -2.59 6.35 8.97
N GLU A 180 -2.31 5.08 8.71
CA GLU A 180 -3.28 3.98 8.71
C GLU A 180 -3.79 3.71 10.14
N GLU A 181 -2.90 3.68 11.13
CA GLU A 181 -3.24 3.51 12.54
C GLU A 181 -4.03 4.70 13.08
N ILE A 182 -3.62 5.92 12.74
CA ILE A 182 -4.35 7.14 13.11
C ILE A 182 -5.77 7.13 12.51
N VAL A 183 -5.93 6.75 11.25
CA VAL A 183 -7.24 6.67 10.57
C VAL A 183 -8.13 5.63 11.22
N SER A 184 -7.63 4.42 11.44
CA SER A 184 -8.41 3.32 12.05
C SER A 184 -8.82 3.66 13.47
N ARG A 185 -7.90 4.22 14.28
CA ARG A 185 -8.17 4.69 15.63
C ARG A 185 -9.23 5.79 15.65
N ASN A 186 -9.09 6.81 14.79
CA ASN A 186 -10.04 7.92 14.73
C ASN A 186 -11.43 7.45 14.29
N PHE A 187 -11.50 6.53 13.33
CA PHE A 187 -12.77 5.95 12.91
C PHE A 187 -13.48 5.27 14.08
N ILE A 188 -12.80 4.40 14.82
CA ILE A 188 -13.39 3.66 15.94
C ILE A 188 -13.80 4.60 17.07
N LEU A 189 -12.96 5.60 17.40
CA LEU A 189 -13.22 6.55 18.51
C LEU A 189 -14.34 7.55 18.22
N TYR A 190 -14.43 8.06 16.98
CA TYR A 190 -15.32 9.18 16.65
C TYR A 190 -16.55 8.79 15.85
N GLU A 191 -16.42 7.89 14.86
CA GLU A 191 -17.57 7.39 14.11
C GLU A 191 -18.40 6.38 14.92
N LYS A 192 -17.78 5.77 15.97
CA LYS A 192 -18.42 4.87 16.93
C LYS A 192 -19.27 3.81 16.24
N PRO A 193 -18.68 2.85 15.52
CA PRO A 193 -19.42 1.77 14.89
C PRO A 193 -20.24 1.01 15.93
N ARG A 194 -21.40 0.46 15.53
CA ARG A 194 -22.28 -0.32 16.41
C ARG A 194 -21.65 -1.62 16.87
N ALA A 195 -20.76 -2.20 16.05
CA ALA A 195 -19.91 -3.32 16.45
C ALA A 195 -18.62 -3.35 15.65
N ILE A 196 -17.62 -4.07 16.18
CA ILE A 196 -16.36 -4.35 15.53
C ILE A 196 -16.32 -5.83 15.14
N ILE A 197 -15.95 -6.13 13.90
CA ILE A 197 -15.55 -7.46 13.46
C ILE A 197 -14.03 -7.48 13.45
N ASN A 198 -13.42 -8.07 14.47
CA ASN A 198 -11.98 -8.17 14.59
C ASN A 198 -11.48 -9.47 13.97
N ILE A 199 -10.65 -9.37 12.93
CA ILE A 199 -10.09 -10.53 12.22
C ILE A 199 -8.72 -10.85 12.79
N VAL A 200 -8.57 -12.08 13.26
CA VAL A 200 -7.35 -12.65 13.86
C VAL A 200 -6.83 -13.77 12.96
N ASP A 201 -5.58 -13.69 12.55
CA ASP A 201 -4.90 -14.79 11.87
C ASP A 201 -4.53 -15.88 12.88
N ALA A 202 -5.21 -17.01 12.82
CA ALA A 202 -5.02 -18.15 13.71
C ALA A 202 -3.63 -18.81 13.58
N THR A 203 -2.91 -18.58 12.47
CA THR A 203 -1.55 -19.12 12.27
C THR A 203 -0.49 -18.28 12.97
N ASN A 204 -0.78 -16.98 13.28
CA ASN A 204 0.06 -16.04 14.00
C ASN A 204 -0.73 -15.38 15.14
N ILE A 205 -1.38 -16.19 15.95
CA ILE A 205 -2.44 -15.75 16.87
C ILE A 205 -1.93 -14.77 17.94
N GLU A 206 -0.77 -15.01 18.53
CA GLU A 206 -0.20 -14.16 19.58
C GLU A 206 -0.01 -12.73 19.09
N ARG A 207 0.48 -12.60 17.88
CA ARG A 207 0.71 -11.31 17.25
C ARG A 207 -0.59 -10.55 16.98
N ASN A 208 -1.62 -11.27 16.54
CA ASN A 208 -2.90 -10.65 16.19
C ASN A 208 -3.73 -10.27 17.42
N LEU A 209 -3.60 -11.03 18.51
CA LEU A 209 -4.31 -10.77 19.76
C LEU A 209 -3.89 -9.45 20.43
N TYR A 210 -2.69 -8.91 20.15
CA TYR A 210 -2.28 -7.63 20.73
C TYR A 210 -3.23 -6.49 20.34
N LEU A 211 -3.61 -6.40 19.07
CA LEU A 211 -4.63 -5.46 18.62
C LEU A 211 -6.00 -5.79 19.24
N THR A 212 -6.34 -7.07 19.36
CA THR A 212 -7.59 -7.52 19.98
C THR A 212 -7.73 -6.99 21.41
N MET A 213 -6.64 -7.05 22.21
CA MET A 213 -6.63 -6.50 23.58
C MET A 213 -6.99 -5.01 23.58
N GLN A 214 -6.37 -4.23 22.70
CA GLN A 214 -6.63 -2.79 22.62
C GLN A 214 -8.06 -2.48 22.14
N LEU A 215 -8.63 -3.31 21.27
CA LEU A 215 -10.02 -3.17 20.82
C LEU A 215 -11.01 -3.51 21.95
N LEU A 216 -10.70 -4.51 22.78
CA LEU A 216 -11.50 -4.83 23.96
C LEU A 216 -11.52 -3.68 24.99
N GLU A 217 -10.39 -2.98 25.17
CA GLU A 217 -10.29 -1.78 26.01
C GLU A 217 -11.20 -0.63 25.54
N MET A 218 -11.59 -0.63 24.23
CA MET A 218 -12.53 0.36 23.68
C MET A 218 -13.97 0.19 24.13
N ASN A 219 -14.31 -0.95 24.71
CA ASN A 219 -15.66 -1.27 25.21
C ASN A 219 -16.78 -1.09 24.17
N ILE A 220 -16.49 -1.42 22.91
CA ILE A 220 -17.44 -1.43 21.81
C ILE A 220 -17.87 -2.89 21.58
N PRO A 221 -19.18 -3.17 21.26
CA PRO A 221 -19.61 -4.50 20.87
C PRO A 221 -18.69 -5.11 19.83
N MET A 222 -18.23 -6.36 20.03
CA MET A 222 -17.20 -6.95 19.16
C MET A 222 -17.40 -8.45 19.01
N VAL A 223 -17.06 -8.96 17.82
CA VAL A 223 -16.87 -10.39 17.55
C VAL A 223 -15.45 -10.62 17.02
N VAL A 224 -14.84 -11.74 17.38
CA VAL A 224 -13.55 -12.16 16.88
C VAL A 224 -13.75 -13.19 15.78
N ALA A 225 -13.28 -12.89 14.57
CA ALA A 225 -13.26 -13.81 13.45
C ALA A 225 -11.87 -14.47 13.39
N LEU A 226 -11.77 -15.70 13.87
CA LEU A 226 -10.54 -16.47 13.90
C LEU A 226 -10.31 -17.10 12.52
N ASN A 227 -9.56 -16.42 11.67
CA ASN A 227 -9.36 -16.75 10.26
C ASN A 227 -8.20 -17.73 10.04
N MET A 228 -8.18 -18.38 8.88
CA MET A 228 -7.17 -19.37 8.47
C MET A 228 -7.20 -20.66 9.31
N MET A 229 -8.34 -21.02 9.88
CA MET A 229 -8.52 -22.25 10.65
C MET A 229 -8.25 -23.50 9.82
N ASP A 230 -8.46 -23.44 8.52
CA ASP A 230 -8.14 -24.52 7.59
C ASP A 230 -6.61 -24.80 7.51
N GLU A 231 -5.76 -23.78 7.67
CA GLU A 231 -4.30 -23.96 7.75
C GLU A 231 -3.89 -24.55 9.10
N VAL A 232 -4.49 -24.09 10.20
CA VAL A 232 -4.22 -24.62 11.55
C VAL A 232 -4.57 -26.10 11.62
N THR A 233 -5.77 -26.48 11.22
CA THR A 233 -6.22 -27.87 11.23
C THR A 233 -5.48 -28.74 10.21
N GLY A 234 -5.14 -28.20 9.03
CA GLY A 234 -4.35 -28.86 8.00
C GLY A 234 -2.90 -29.19 8.45
N ASN A 235 -2.38 -28.48 9.44
CA ASN A 235 -1.07 -28.70 10.07
C ASN A 235 -1.16 -29.45 11.39
N HIS A 236 -2.32 -30.03 11.72
CA HIS A 236 -2.58 -30.76 12.97
C HIS A 236 -2.48 -29.90 14.25
N GLY A 237 -2.69 -28.59 14.13
CA GLY A 237 -2.94 -27.71 15.25
C GLY A 237 -4.43 -27.70 15.63
N SER A 238 -4.74 -27.23 16.81
CA SER A 238 -6.12 -27.01 17.26
C SER A 238 -6.20 -25.78 18.17
N ILE A 239 -7.36 -25.14 18.18
CA ILE A 239 -7.65 -24.02 19.07
C ILE A 239 -8.96 -24.36 19.79
N ASP A 240 -8.94 -24.26 21.12
CA ASP A 240 -10.14 -24.37 21.94
C ASP A 240 -10.89 -23.03 21.90
N VAL A 241 -11.82 -22.93 20.94
CA VAL A 241 -12.61 -21.72 20.71
C VAL A 241 -13.46 -21.38 21.95
N ASN A 242 -14.07 -22.37 22.60
CA ASN A 242 -14.93 -22.16 23.77
C ASN A 242 -14.15 -21.60 24.96
N ALA A 243 -12.95 -22.16 25.22
CA ALA A 243 -12.10 -21.62 26.26
C ALA A 243 -11.62 -20.20 25.92
N MET A 244 -11.27 -19.94 24.65
CA MET A 244 -10.85 -18.60 24.21
C MET A 244 -11.97 -17.57 24.37
N GLU A 245 -13.21 -17.90 24.04
CA GLU A 245 -14.38 -17.04 24.30
C GLU A 245 -14.54 -16.76 25.80
N ALA A 246 -14.45 -17.81 26.63
CA ALA A 246 -14.58 -17.66 28.07
C ALA A 246 -13.50 -16.78 28.69
N PHE A 247 -12.31 -16.74 28.12
CA PHE A 247 -11.22 -15.86 28.58
C PHE A 247 -11.31 -14.44 28.02
N LEU A 248 -11.71 -14.28 26.75
CA LEU A 248 -11.82 -12.94 26.10
C LEU A 248 -13.12 -12.22 26.46
N GLY A 249 -14.18 -12.97 26.74
CA GLY A 249 -15.50 -12.42 27.04
C GLY A 249 -16.20 -11.79 25.84
N VAL A 250 -15.93 -12.30 24.63
CA VAL A 250 -16.58 -11.94 23.37
C VAL A 250 -16.70 -13.18 22.48
N PRO A 251 -17.68 -13.25 21.56
CA PRO A 251 -17.82 -14.37 20.64
C PRO A 251 -16.58 -14.55 19.76
N VAL A 252 -16.10 -15.77 19.63
CA VAL A 252 -14.98 -16.15 18.77
C VAL A 252 -15.46 -17.15 17.74
N ILE A 253 -15.44 -16.79 16.47
CA ILE A 253 -16.00 -17.61 15.39
C ILE A 253 -14.86 -18.10 14.49
N PRO A 254 -14.63 -19.43 14.41
CA PRO A 254 -13.62 -19.99 13.53
C PRO A 254 -14.07 -19.90 12.07
N ILE A 255 -13.24 -19.30 11.21
CA ILE A 255 -13.55 -19.12 9.80
C ILE A 255 -12.39 -19.48 8.88
N SER A 256 -12.69 -19.72 7.61
CA SER A 256 -11.77 -19.64 6.49
C SER A 256 -12.34 -18.70 5.44
N ALA A 257 -11.91 -17.43 5.45
CA ALA A 257 -12.41 -16.43 4.50
C ALA A 257 -12.09 -16.83 3.04
N ALA A 258 -10.96 -17.48 2.79
CA ALA A 258 -10.57 -17.95 1.45
C ALA A 258 -11.51 -19.03 0.90
N LYS A 259 -12.00 -19.93 1.76
CA LYS A 259 -12.93 -21.01 1.41
C LYS A 259 -14.40 -20.64 1.63
N ASN A 260 -14.68 -19.50 2.24
CA ASN A 260 -16.03 -19.06 2.66
C ASN A 260 -16.67 -20.02 3.67
N GLU A 261 -15.88 -20.60 4.58
CA GLU A 261 -16.33 -21.46 5.67
C GLU A 261 -16.50 -20.65 6.95
N GLY A 262 -17.60 -20.86 7.71
CA GLY A 262 -17.91 -20.17 8.96
C GLY A 262 -18.37 -18.71 8.82
N VAL A 263 -18.40 -18.15 7.60
CA VAL A 263 -18.73 -16.73 7.37
C VAL A 263 -20.19 -16.42 7.67
N ASP A 264 -21.13 -17.32 7.35
CA ASP A 264 -22.55 -17.13 7.65
C ASP A 264 -22.81 -17.12 9.16
N GLU A 265 -22.08 -17.94 9.92
CA GLU A 265 -22.14 -17.95 11.38
C GLU A 265 -21.60 -16.65 11.96
N LEU A 266 -20.44 -16.19 11.47
CA LEU A 266 -19.87 -14.90 11.83
C LEU A 266 -20.85 -13.74 11.62
N ILE A 267 -21.55 -13.72 10.47
CA ILE A 267 -22.55 -12.68 10.17
C ILE A 267 -23.68 -12.70 11.20
N ARG A 268 -24.21 -13.87 11.52
CA ARG A 268 -25.31 -14.00 12.49
C ARG A 268 -24.89 -13.48 13.87
N HIS A 269 -23.70 -13.86 14.37
CA HIS A 269 -23.16 -13.36 15.64
C HIS A 269 -22.89 -11.86 15.60
N ALA A 270 -22.26 -11.34 14.53
CA ALA A 270 -21.98 -9.91 14.40
C ALA A 270 -23.26 -9.07 14.41
N VAL A 271 -24.30 -9.49 13.66
CA VAL A 271 -25.61 -8.82 13.65
C VAL A 271 -26.28 -8.86 15.01
N HIS A 272 -26.22 -10.02 15.70
CA HIS A 272 -26.78 -10.17 17.04
C HIS A 272 -26.11 -9.22 18.04
N VAL A 273 -24.77 -9.28 18.14
CA VAL A 273 -23.99 -8.44 19.05
C VAL A 273 -24.21 -6.95 18.76
N ALA A 274 -24.28 -6.54 17.49
CA ALA A 274 -24.58 -5.17 17.11
C ALA A 274 -26.01 -4.75 17.46
N LYS A 275 -27.00 -5.62 17.26
CA LYS A 275 -28.42 -5.35 17.53
C LYS A 275 -28.68 -5.19 19.03
N TYR A 276 -28.10 -6.05 19.86
CA TYR A 276 -28.30 -6.06 21.31
C TYR A 276 -27.29 -5.24 22.07
N GLN A 277 -26.30 -4.65 21.38
CA GLN A 277 -25.23 -3.82 21.96
C GLN A 277 -24.43 -4.54 23.05
N GLU A 278 -24.10 -5.82 22.81
CA GLU A 278 -23.36 -6.67 23.74
C GLU A 278 -21.91 -6.23 23.83
N ARG A 279 -21.52 -5.72 25.00
CA ARG A 279 -20.16 -5.22 25.23
C ARG A 279 -19.22 -6.33 25.70
N PRO A 280 -17.90 -6.19 25.45
CA PRO A 280 -16.92 -7.13 25.97
C PRO A 280 -17.01 -7.28 27.49
N LEU A 281 -17.01 -8.53 27.98
CA LEU A 281 -17.04 -8.81 29.41
C LEU A 281 -15.69 -8.57 30.07
N ARG A 282 -14.60 -8.66 29.33
CA ARG A 282 -13.24 -8.42 29.81
C ARG A 282 -12.64 -7.16 29.17
N GLN A 283 -12.16 -6.27 30.02
CA GLN A 283 -11.43 -5.06 29.67
C GLN A 283 -10.13 -4.92 30.47
N ASP A 284 -9.95 -5.75 31.49
CA ASP A 284 -8.79 -5.78 32.37
C ASP A 284 -7.96 -7.03 32.11
N PHE A 285 -6.70 -6.84 31.75
CA PHE A 285 -5.74 -7.88 31.41
C PHE A 285 -4.60 -7.99 32.46
N CYS A 286 -4.68 -7.20 33.53
CA CYS A 286 -3.66 -7.17 34.57
C CYS A 286 -3.68 -8.43 35.42
N ASP A 287 -2.50 -8.99 35.73
CA ASP A 287 -2.36 -9.94 36.82
C ASP A 287 -2.18 -9.17 38.17
N LYS A 288 -3.13 -9.40 39.12
CA LYS A 288 -3.08 -8.77 40.41
C LYS A 288 -1.93 -9.24 41.29
N ASN A 289 -1.30 -10.36 40.94
CA ASN A 289 -0.20 -10.95 41.68
C ASN A 289 1.17 -10.62 41.06
N ASP A 290 1.23 -10.12 39.84
CA ASP A 290 2.47 -9.77 39.18
C ASP A 290 3.07 -8.50 39.77
N HIS A 291 4.28 -8.59 40.37
CA HIS A 291 4.96 -7.51 41.06
C HIS A 291 4.02 -6.78 42.03
N ASP A 292 3.35 -7.53 42.90
CA ASP A 292 2.35 -7.05 43.87
C ASP A 292 1.22 -6.22 43.22
N GLY A 293 0.91 -6.45 41.96
CA GLY A 293 -0.12 -5.75 41.21
C GLY A 293 0.22 -4.31 40.85
N SER A 294 1.48 -3.96 40.70
CA SER A 294 1.94 -2.59 40.44
C SER A 294 1.24 -1.95 39.22
N VAL A 295 1.16 -2.67 38.09
CA VAL A 295 0.47 -2.20 36.87
C VAL A 295 -1.04 -2.07 37.10
N HIS A 296 -1.64 -3.04 37.76
CA HIS A 296 -3.07 -3.00 38.11
C HIS A 296 -3.44 -1.77 38.95
N ARG A 297 -2.66 -1.51 40.05
CA ARG A 297 -2.86 -0.32 40.87
C ARG A 297 -2.68 0.97 40.12
N CYS A 298 -1.64 1.06 39.26
CA CYS A 298 -1.39 2.22 38.45
C CYS A 298 -2.58 2.53 37.53
N ILE A 299 -3.01 1.54 36.71
CA ILE A 299 -4.12 1.74 35.78
C ILE A 299 -5.41 2.09 36.53
N HIS A 300 -5.68 1.45 37.68
CA HIS A 300 -6.86 1.75 38.51
C HIS A 300 -6.84 3.18 39.06
N ALA A 301 -5.70 3.62 39.59
CA ALA A 301 -5.53 4.98 40.08
C ALA A 301 -5.68 6.03 38.97
N VAL A 302 -5.09 5.76 37.79
CA VAL A 302 -5.23 6.66 36.63
C VAL A 302 -6.67 6.67 36.09
N CYS A 303 -7.38 5.54 36.08
CA CYS A 303 -8.80 5.51 35.71
C CYS A 303 -9.62 6.46 36.61
N HIS A 304 -9.42 6.41 37.94
CA HIS A 304 -10.10 7.33 38.84
C HIS A 304 -9.71 8.79 38.65
N LEU A 305 -8.42 9.05 38.32
CA LEU A 305 -7.94 10.41 38.09
C LEU A 305 -8.57 11.06 36.87
N ILE A 306 -8.80 10.28 35.78
CA ILE A 306 -9.25 10.82 34.50
C ILE A 306 -10.72 10.55 34.20
N GLU A 307 -11.51 9.98 35.09
CA GLU A 307 -12.88 9.53 34.84
C GLU A 307 -13.76 10.64 34.28
N ASP A 308 -13.82 11.80 34.93
CA ASP A 308 -14.63 12.94 34.50
C ASP A 308 -14.14 13.53 33.16
N HIS A 309 -12.83 13.56 32.95
CA HIS A 309 -12.20 14.03 31.71
C HIS A 309 -12.48 13.10 30.54
N ALA A 310 -12.38 11.77 30.77
CA ALA A 310 -12.69 10.76 29.78
C ALA A 310 -14.16 10.78 29.37
N GLU A 311 -15.09 10.97 30.33
CA GLU A 311 -16.52 11.10 30.08
C GLU A 311 -16.82 12.36 29.24
N THR A 312 -16.23 13.50 29.62
CA THR A 312 -16.36 14.77 28.90
C THR A 312 -15.82 14.68 27.48
N ALA A 313 -14.66 14.04 27.30
CA ALA A 313 -14.04 13.80 25.99
C ALA A 313 -14.72 12.66 25.21
N LYS A 314 -15.67 11.94 25.81
CA LYS A 314 -16.35 10.76 25.26
C LYS A 314 -15.40 9.64 24.85
N LEU A 315 -14.31 9.48 25.59
CA LEU A 315 -13.31 8.44 25.39
C LEU A 315 -13.62 7.22 26.28
N PRO A 316 -13.35 5.99 25.81
CA PRO A 316 -13.43 4.79 26.65
C PRO A 316 -12.40 4.89 27.79
N LEU A 317 -12.85 4.80 29.04
CA LEU A 317 -12.03 5.10 30.22
C LEU A 317 -10.75 4.25 30.30
N ARG A 318 -10.89 2.92 30.13
CA ARG A 318 -9.74 2.00 30.22
C ARG A 318 -8.71 2.24 29.13
N PHE A 319 -9.17 2.45 27.90
CA PHE A 319 -8.31 2.80 26.77
C PHE A 319 -7.59 4.14 27.00
N ALA A 320 -8.34 5.16 27.48
CA ALA A 320 -7.77 6.47 27.76
C ALA A 320 -6.71 6.40 28.88
N ALA A 321 -6.94 5.62 29.93
CA ALA A 321 -5.99 5.43 31.04
C ALA A 321 -4.70 4.76 30.56
N ASN A 322 -4.80 3.65 29.81
CA ASN A 322 -3.63 2.96 29.29
C ASN A 322 -2.82 3.86 28.33
N LYS A 323 -3.48 4.62 27.46
CA LYS A 323 -2.81 5.56 26.55
C LYS A 323 -2.23 6.78 27.27
N ALA A 324 -2.85 7.26 28.35
CA ALA A 324 -2.29 8.31 29.20
C ALA A 324 -1.02 7.83 29.93
N ILE A 325 -1.01 6.60 30.43
CA ILE A 325 0.18 5.97 31.04
C ILE A 325 1.29 5.82 30.00
N GLU A 326 0.98 5.33 28.79
CA GLU A 326 1.94 5.22 27.67
C GLU A 326 2.48 6.58 27.20
N GLY A 327 1.86 7.71 27.60
CA GLY A 327 2.26 9.06 27.21
C GLY A 327 1.77 9.47 25.82
N ASP A 328 0.66 8.91 25.32
CA ASP A 328 0.06 9.25 24.04
C ASP A 328 -0.43 10.70 24.03
N HIS A 329 0.29 11.56 23.32
CA HIS A 329 0.04 13.00 23.29
C HIS A 329 -1.35 13.36 22.74
N LEU A 330 -1.90 12.58 21.79
CA LEU A 330 -3.22 12.83 21.21
C LEU A 330 -4.34 12.58 22.23
N ILE A 331 -4.16 11.62 23.13
CA ILE A 331 -5.12 11.36 24.21
C ILE A 331 -4.94 12.38 25.34
N LEU A 332 -3.69 12.66 25.74
CA LEU A 332 -3.40 13.63 26.80
C LEU A 332 -3.93 15.04 26.45
N GLU A 333 -3.78 15.47 25.19
CA GLU A 333 -4.32 16.73 24.71
C GLU A 333 -5.86 16.78 24.81
N LYS A 334 -6.55 15.65 24.57
CA LYS A 334 -8.01 15.58 24.65
C LYS A 334 -8.56 15.48 26.06
N LEU A 335 -7.83 14.86 26.95
CA LEU A 335 -8.21 14.80 28.36
C LEU A 335 -8.16 16.16 29.03
N GLN A 336 -7.38 17.11 28.50
CA GLN A 336 -7.27 18.49 29.03
C GLN A 336 -7.02 18.54 30.52
N LEU A 337 -6.14 17.66 31.03
CA LEU A 337 -5.77 17.61 32.44
C LEU A 337 -5.13 18.93 32.87
N ASP A 338 -5.43 19.36 34.10
CA ASP A 338 -4.74 20.50 34.69
C ASP A 338 -3.29 20.15 35.13
N GLU A 339 -2.50 21.13 35.57
CA GLU A 339 -1.09 20.90 35.92
C GLU A 339 -0.95 19.98 37.15
N ASN A 340 -1.87 20.06 38.13
CA ASN A 340 -1.83 19.20 39.31
C ASN A 340 -2.20 17.76 38.96
N GLU A 341 -3.15 17.57 38.05
CA GLU A 341 -3.56 16.26 37.55
C GLU A 341 -2.44 15.61 36.74
N LYS A 342 -1.73 16.39 35.90
CA LYS A 342 -0.54 15.91 35.16
C LYS A 342 0.59 15.50 36.12
N GLU A 343 0.87 16.29 37.16
CA GLU A 343 1.85 15.94 38.19
C GLU A 343 1.44 14.67 38.92
N MET A 344 0.15 14.51 39.26
CA MET A 344 -0.37 13.32 39.94
C MET A 344 -0.26 12.09 39.02
N LEU A 345 -0.64 12.22 37.72
CA LEU A 345 -0.46 11.16 36.71
C LEU A 345 0.99 10.71 36.66
N GLU A 346 1.92 11.67 36.54
CA GLU A 346 3.35 11.36 36.46
C GLU A 346 3.87 10.70 37.73
N HIS A 347 3.39 11.12 38.89
CA HIS A 347 3.77 10.50 40.18
C HIS A 347 3.30 9.04 40.27
N ILE A 348 2.05 8.75 39.90
CA ILE A 348 1.49 7.39 39.87
C ILE A 348 2.29 6.50 38.91
N VAL A 349 2.62 7.03 37.74
CA VAL A 349 3.38 6.29 36.72
C VAL A 349 4.82 6.03 37.14
N CYS A 350 5.52 7.05 37.66
CA CYS A 350 6.89 6.88 38.19
C CYS A 350 6.97 5.88 39.36
N GLN A 351 5.94 5.82 40.21
CA GLN A 351 5.86 4.80 41.24
C GLN A 351 5.79 3.39 40.66
N MET A 352 4.94 3.18 39.64
CA MET A 352 4.84 1.88 38.93
C MET A 352 6.18 1.50 38.29
N GLU A 353 6.84 2.46 37.60
CA GLU A 353 8.14 2.23 36.96
C GLU A 353 9.20 1.80 37.98
N ALA A 354 9.23 2.45 39.14
CA ALA A 354 10.17 2.10 40.21
C ALA A 354 9.88 0.70 40.81
N GLU A 355 8.61 0.35 41.02
CA GLU A 355 8.22 -0.96 41.54
C GLU A 355 8.47 -2.10 40.55
N ARG A 356 8.27 -1.84 39.25
CA ARG A 356 8.42 -2.86 38.20
C ARG A 356 9.86 -2.96 37.67
N GLY A 357 10.64 -1.90 37.74
CA GLY A 357 11.99 -1.83 37.21
C GLY A 357 12.08 -1.71 35.69
N VAL A 358 10.96 -1.40 35.02
CA VAL A 358 10.87 -1.13 33.57
C VAL A 358 10.03 0.12 33.33
N ASP A 359 10.22 0.76 32.19
CA ASP A 359 9.46 1.97 31.87
C ASP A 359 7.98 1.70 31.57
N ARG A 360 7.17 2.75 31.63
CA ARG A 360 5.71 2.72 31.49
C ARG A 360 5.20 2.01 30.23
N SER A 361 5.80 2.31 29.08
CA SER A 361 5.39 1.71 27.80
C SER A 361 5.71 0.22 27.74
N ALA A 362 6.89 -0.17 28.23
CA ALA A 362 7.28 -1.57 28.32
C ALA A 362 6.41 -2.34 29.33
N ALA A 363 6.04 -1.71 30.47
CA ALA A 363 5.18 -2.33 31.48
C ALA A 363 3.77 -2.64 30.94
N ILE A 364 3.17 -1.72 30.19
CA ILE A 364 1.84 -1.91 29.58
C ILE A 364 1.91 -2.95 28.44
N ALA A 365 2.96 -2.92 27.62
CA ALA A 365 3.13 -3.92 26.57
C ALA A 365 3.36 -5.32 27.16
N ASP A 366 4.23 -5.47 28.18
CA ASP A 366 4.49 -6.73 28.87
C ASP A 366 3.22 -7.30 29.51
N MET A 367 2.40 -6.49 30.15
CA MET A 367 1.10 -6.89 30.68
C MET A 367 0.20 -7.54 29.61
N ARG A 368 0.12 -6.92 28.42
CA ARG A 368 -0.70 -7.46 27.32
C ARG A 368 -0.13 -8.76 26.77
N PHE A 369 1.20 -8.82 26.55
CA PHE A 369 1.84 -10.03 26.04
C PHE A 369 1.80 -11.18 27.03
N ASP A 370 1.97 -10.93 28.33
CA ASP A 370 1.83 -11.94 29.38
C ASP A 370 0.41 -12.55 29.39
N PHE A 371 -0.62 -11.71 29.24
CA PHE A 371 -2.00 -12.22 29.11
C PHE A 371 -2.17 -13.07 27.85
N ILE A 372 -1.63 -12.61 26.69
CA ILE A 372 -1.72 -13.32 25.41
C ILE A 372 -0.99 -14.67 25.49
N GLU A 373 0.21 -14.73 26.08
CA GLU A 373 0.96 -15.96 26.27
C GLU A 373 0.17 -16.97 27.10
N ARG A 374 -0.36 -16.57 28.25
CA ARG A 374 -1.21 -17.42 29.11
C ARG A 374 -2.47 -17.89 28.40
N LEU A 375 -3.12 -17.01 27.62
CA LEU A 375 -4.29 -17.37 26.82
C LEU A 375 -3.94 -18.43 25.79
N CYS A 376 -2.85 -18.23 25.04
CA CYS A 376 -2.44 -19.16 24.00
C CYS A 376 -1.94 -20.50 24.58
N GLU A 377 -1.24 -20.51 25.71
CA GLU A 377 -0.84 -21.74 26.39
C GLU A 377 -2.03 -22.62 26.79
N GLN A 378 -3.15 -22.01 27.17
CA GLN A 378 -4.34 -22.73 27.60
C GLN A 378 -5.31 -23.11 26.48
N THR A 379 -5.28 -22.39 25.36
CA THR A 379 -6.28 -22.56 24.29
C THR A 379 -5.73 -23.03 22.95
N VAL A 380 -4.41 -22.93 22.73
CA VAL A 380 -3.81 -23.17 21.42
C VAL A 380 -2.84 -24.34 21.47
N VAL A 381 -3.10 -25.36 20.69
CA VAL A 381 -2.12 -26.46 20.44
C VAL A 381 -1.43 -26.16 19.11
N LYS A 382 -0.19 -25.64 19.22
CA LYS A 382 0.61 -25.32 18.02
C LYS A 382 1.06 -26.57 17.31
N PRO A 383 1.01 -26.61 15.96
CA PRO A 383 1.65 -27.67 15.21
C PRO A 383 3.16 -27.64 15.43
N LYS A 384 3.81 -28.79 15.51
CA LYS A 384 5.28 -28.89 15.69
C LYS A 384 6.04 -28.22 14.55
N GLU A 385 5.51 -28.30 13.31
CA GLU A 385 6.06 -27.68 12.11
C GLU A 385 4.92 -27.30 11.17
N SER A 386 4.87 -26.05 10.70
CA SER A 386 3.94 -25.62 9.65
C SER A 386 4.52 -25.95 8.28
N LYS A 387 3.75 -26.66 7.44
CA LYS A 387 4.14 -26.99 6.06
C LYS A 387 4.36 -25.73 5.23
N GLU A 388 3.55 -24.71 5.46
CA GLU A 388 3.62 -23.39 4.79
C GLU A 388 4.93 -22.68 5.14
N ARG A 389 5.34 -22.73 6.41
CA ARG A 389 6.59 -22.13 6.88
C ARG A 389 7.79 -22.84 6.28
N ILE A 390 7.86 -24.17 6.35
CA ILE A 390 8.96 -24.96 5.75
C ILE A 390 9.07 -24.70 4.25
N ARG A 391 7.93 -24.61 3.56
CA ARG A 391 7.89 -24.26 2.14
C ARG A 391 8.42 -22.86 1.89
N SER A 392 8.01 -21.88 2.70
CA SER A 392 8.44 -20.49 2.60
C SER A 392 9.96 -20.37 2.84
N GLU A 393 10.50 -21.01 3.87
CA GLU A 393 11.94 -21.04 4.15
C GLU A 393 12.76 -21.65 2.99
N LYS A 394 12.26 -22.72 2.36
CA LYS A 394 12.92 -23.34 1.18
C LYS A 394 12.94 -22.38 -0.01
N ILE A 395 11.84 -21.68 -0.26
CA ILE A 395 11.72 -20.69 -1.34
C ILE A 395 12.62 -19.49 -1.02
N ASP A 396 12.60 -19.00 0.19
CA ASP A 396 13.39 -17.85 0.65
C ASP A 396 14.90 -18.10 0.57
N ARG A 397 15.35 -19.34 0.76
CA ARG A 397 16.76 -19.70 0.57
C ARG A 397 17.28 -19.34 -0.83
N ILE A 398 16.40 -19.36 -1.84
CA ILE A 398 16.72 -18.98 -3.22
C ILE A 398 16.41 -17.50 -3.46
N LEU A 399 15.19 -17.06 -3.14
CA LEU A 399 14.69 -15.72 -3.50
C LEU A 399 15.30 -14.59 -2.65
N THR A 400 15.75 -14.88 -1.43
CA THR A 400 16.41 -13.92 -0.55
C THR A 400 17.87 -14.28 -0.24
N GLY A 401 18.44 -15.25 -0.96
CA GLY A 401 19.82 -15.71 -0.77
C GLY A 401 20.83 -14.62 -1.14
N LYS A 402 22.00 -14.62 -0.45
CA LYS A 402 23.03 -13.58 -0.58
C LYS A 402 23.47 -13.27 -2.02
N TYR A 403 23.56 -14.27 -2.88
CA TYR A 403 23.99 -14.12 -4.28
C TYR A 403 22.87 -14.35 -5.29
N THR A 404 21.77 -14.96 -4.89
CA THR A 404 20.68 -15.37 -5.78
C THR A 404 19.53 -14.36 -5.80
N ALA A 405 19.35 -13.55 -4.76
CA ALA A 405 18.22 -12.65 -4.64
C ALA A 405 18.09 -11.67 -5.80
N ILE A 406 19.14 -10.93 -6.11
CA ILE A 406 19.11 -9.91 -7.20
C ILE A 406 18.97 -10.56 -8.58
N PRO A 407 19.74 -11.61 -8.94
CA PRO A 407 19.54 -12.32 -10.21
C PRO A 407 18.13 -12.92 -10.36
N CYS A 408 17.58 -13.58 -9.33
CA CYS A 408 16.22 -14.10 -9.36
C CYS A 408 15.18 -13.00 -9.52
N PHE A 409 15.36 -11.87 -8.81
CA PHE A 409 14.48 -10.72 -8.95
C PHE A 409 14.48 -10.16 -10.38
N ILE A 410 15.66 -9.96 -10.97
CA ILE A 410 15.78 -9.47 -12.36
C ILE A 410 15.12 -10.48 -13.33
N LEU A 411 15.37 -11.78 -13.16
CA LEU A 411 14.77 -12.82 -13.99
C LEU A 411 13.24 -12.82 -13.92
N ILE A 412 12.66 -12.74 -12.73
CA ILE A 412 11.21 -12.69 -12.53
C ILE A 412 10.63 -11.43 -13.18
N MET A 413 11.26 -10.27 -13.01
CA MET A 413 10.79 -9.01 -13.60
C MET A 413 10.88 -9.05 -15.13
N VAL A 414 11.97 -9.56 -15.69
CA VAL A 414 12.11 -9.74 -17.15
C VAL A 414 11.04 -10.68 -17.68
N LEU A 415 10.75 -11.78 -16.96
CA LEU A 415 9.70 -12.73 -17.35
C LEU A 415 8.31 -12.07 -17.31
N VAL A 416 7.99 -11.34 -16.24
CA VAL A 416 6.71 -10.62 -16.09
C VAL A 416 6.55 -9.60 -17.23
N PHE A 417 7.56 -8.79 -17.52
CA PHE A 417 7.50 -7.81 -18.60
C PHE A 417 7.43 -8.47 -19.97
N TYR A 418 8.18 -9.55 -20.19
CA TYR A 418 8.13 -10.27 -21.46
C TYR A 418 6.73 -10.86 -21.73
N LEU A 419 6.14 -11.51 -20.73
CA LEU A 419 4.78 -12.06 -20.86
C LEU A 419 3.73 -10.95 -21.03
N THR A 420 3.87 -9.84 -20.34
CA THR A 420 2.94 -8.70 -20.42
C THR A 420 3.02 -8.01 -21.78
N PHE A 421 4.22 -7.65 -22.26
CA PHE A 421 4.35 -6.80 -23.44
C PHE A 421 4.54 -7.55 -24.76
N ASN A 422 5.01 -8.80 -24.75
CA ASN A 422 5.30 -9.52 -25.97
C ASN A 422 4.41 -10.75 -26.22
N VAL A 423 3.79 -11.30 -25.17
CA VAL A 423 3.00 -12.54 -25.32
C VAL A 423 1.52 -12.27 -25.05
N ILE A 424 1.12 -12.21 -23.78
CA ILE A 424 -0.29 -12.17 -23.39
C ILE A 424 -0.90 -10.79 -23.71
N GLY A 425 -0.27 -9.73 -23.25
CA GLY A 425 -0.78 -8.37 -23.43
C GLY A 425 -0.79 -7.96 -24.89
N ALA A 426 0.28 -8.25 -25.66
CA ALA A 426 0.32 -7.96 -27.09
C ALA A 426 -0.73 -8.74 -27.91
N TRP A 427 -0.95 -10.02 -27.58
CA TRP A 427 -1.97 -10.82 -28.24
C TRP A 427 -3.39 -10.28 -27.98
N LEU A 428 -3.70 -9.96 -26.73
CA LEU A 428 -4.99 -9.36 -26.35
C LEU A 428 -5.17 -7.96 -26.93
N GLN A 429 -4.10 -7.15 -26.98
CA GLN A 429 -4.10 -5.84 -27.61
C GLN A 429 -4.43 -5.95 -29.09
N GLY A 430 -3.77 -6.85 -29.83
CA GLY A 430 -4.04 -7.06 -31.24
C GLY A 430 -5.48 -7.47 -31.55
N LEU A 431 -6.10 -8.30 -30.69
CA LEU A 431 -7.52 -8.64 -30.78
C LEU A 431 -8.42 -7.41 -30.61
N LEU A 432 -8.10 -6.56 -29.63
CA LEU A 432 -8.88 -5.35 -29.37
C LEU A 432 -8.72 -4.31 -30.48
N GLU A 433 -7.50 -4.13 -31.01
CA GLU A 433 -7.21 -3.26 -32.16
C GLU A 433 -7.96 -3.69 -33.42
N LEU A 434 -8.03 -4.99 -33.70
CA LEU A 434 -8.86 -5.54 -34.80
C LEU A 434 -10.34 -5.23 -34.59
N GLY A 435 -10.82 -5.31 -33.34
CA GLY A 435 -12.21 -4.97 -33.01
C GLY A 435 -12.50 -3.48 -33.18
N ILE A 436 -11.63 -2.62 -32.68
CA ILE A 436 -11.75 -1.15 -32.79
C ILE A 436 -11.66 -0.76 -34.28
N GLY A 437 -10.69 -1.31 -35.03
CA GLY A 437 -10.52 -1.03 -36.46
C GLY A 437 -11.77 -1.36 -37.28
N LYS A 438 -12.36 -2.56 -37.08
CA LYS A 438 -13.62 -2.93 -37.76
C LYS A 438 -14.77 -1.99 -37.38
N LEU A 439 -14.86 -1.59 -36.13
CA LEU A 439 -15.90 -0.65 -35.65
C LEU A 439 -15.70 0.72 -36.29
N THR A 440 -14.46 1.18 -36.46
CA THR A 440 -14.10 2.42 -37.13
C THR A 440 -14.50 2.37 -38.61
N GLU A 441 -14.15 1.28 -39.35
CA GLU A 441 -14.53 1.10 -40.74
C GLU A 441 -16.04 1.09 -40.94
N ILE A 442 -16.79 0.38 -40.11
CA ILE A 442 -18.26 0.34 -40.17
C ILE A 442 -18.85 1.73 -39.92
N THR A 443 -18.29 2.46 -38.95
CA THR A 443 -18.78 3.81 -38.60
C THR A 443 -18.46 4.79 -39.73
N ASP A 444 -17.28 4.74 -40.29
CA ASP A 444 -16.86 5.59 -41.42
C ASP A 444 -17.75 5.35 -42.67
N ALA A 445 -18.00 4.09 -43.00
CA ALA A 445 -18.90 3.72 -44.10
C ALA A 445 -20.33 4.22 -43.87
N ALA A 446 -20.83 4.14 -42.62
CA ALA A 446 -22.16 4.62 -42.24
C ALA A 446 -22.26 6.16 -42.29
N LEU A 447 -21.26 6.89 -41.83
CA LEU A 447 -21.22 8.36 -41.90
C LEU A 447 -21.13 8.84 -43.38
N THR A 448 -20.34 8.17 -44.18
CA THR A 448 -20.21 8.45 -45.63
C THR A 448 -21.53 8.20 -46.36
N ALA A 449 -22.21 7.08 -46.06
CA ALA A 449 -23.53 6.76 -46.63
C ALA A 449 -24.64 7.75 -46.19
N ALA A 450 -24.51 8.31 -45.01
CA ALA A 450 -25.42 9.32 -44.47
C ALA A 450 -25.10 10.75 -44.98
N HIS A 451 -24.09 10.94 -45.85
CA HIS A 451 -23.63 12.23 -46.36
C HIS A 451 -23.36 13.27 -45.25
N VAL A 452 -22.76 12.84 -44.13
CA VAL A 452 -22.42 13.72 -43.02
C VAL A 452 -21.31 14.69 -43.41
N ASN A 453 -21.32 15.91 -42.84
CA ASN A 453 -20.29 16.92 -43.09
C ASN A 453 -18.90 16.36 -42.77
N SER A 454 -17.91 16.62 -43.66
CA SER A 454 -16.53 16.15 -43.52
C SER A 454 -15.86 16.49 -42.19
N ALA A 455 -16.16 17.66 -41.63
CA ALA A 455 -15.65 18.04 -40.32
C ALA A 455 -16.19 17.15 -39.19
N VAL A 456 -17.48 16.76 -39.26
CA VAL A 456 -18.08 15.86 -38.25
C VAL A 456 -17.56 14.43 -38.43
N GLN A 457 -17.35 14.00 -39.68
CA GLN A 457 -16.76 12.69 -39.97
C GLN A 457 -15.32 12.62 -39.42
N SER A 458 -14.47 13.62 -39.69
CA SER A 458 -13.12 13.71 -39.11
C SER A 458 -13.12 13.77 -37.59
N LEU A 459 -14.05 14.51 -36.97
CA LEU A 459 -14.18 14.52 -35.49
C LEU A 459 -14.46 13.12 -34.98
N VAL A 460 -15.37 12.38 -35.59
CA VAL A 460 -15.75 11.04 -35.13
C VAL A 460 -14.62 10.05 -35.40
N ILE A 461 -14.08 9.99 -36.59
CA ILE A 461 -13.08 9.00 -37.00
C ILE A 461 -11.71 9.34 -36.43
N ASP A 462 -11.18 10.56 -36.70
CA ASP A 462 -9.82 10.92 -36.30
C ASP A 462 -9.76 11.42 -34.86
N GLY A 463 -10.76 12.17 -34.40
CA GLY A 463 -10.80 12.68 -33.05
C GLY A 463 -11.19 11.63 -32.00
N ILE A 464 -12.27 10.88 -32.25
CA ILE A 464 -12.83 9.96 -31.24
C ILE A 464 -12.26 8.55 -31.44
N PHE A 465 -12.49 7.91 -32.60
CA PHE A 465 -12.10 6.51 -32.77
C PHE A 465 -10.58 6.33 -32.76
N THR A 466 -9.84 7.15 -33.46
CA THR A 466 -8.37 7.07 -33.49
C THR A 466 -7.80 7.49 -32.13
N GLY A 467 -8.26 8.61 -31.57
CA GLY A 467 -7.72 9.15 -30.30
C GLY A 467 -8.07 8.29 -29.07
N VAL A 468 -9.35 7.92 -28.91
CA VAL A 468 -9.78 7.08 -27.76
C VAL A 468 -9.43 5.62 -28.00
N GLY A 469 -9.53 5.14 -29.25
CA GLY A 469 -9.21 3.78 -29.63
C GLY A 469 -7.76 3.41 -29.34
N SER A 470 -6.81 4.30 -29.64
CA SER A 470 -5.39 4.09 -29.35
C SER A 470 -5.13 3.92 -27.84
N VAL A 471 -5.84 4.65 -26.99
CA VAL A 471 -5.70 4.53 -25.53
C VAL A 471 -6.38 3.27 -25.01
N LEU A 472 -7.55 2.91 -25.55
CA LEU A 472 -8.25 1.68 -25.18
C LEU A 472 -7.45 0.43 -25.56
N SER A 473 -6.69 0.47 -26.66
CA SER A 473 -5.87 -0.66 -27.10
C SER A 473 -4.81 -1.05 -26.06
N PHE A 474 -4.40 -0.16 -25.15
CA PHE A 474 -3.48 -0.46 -24.04
C PHE A 474 -4.14 -1.11 -22.82
N LEU A 475 -5.48 -1.11 -22.73
CA LEU A 475 -6.18 -1.71 -21.60
C LEU A 475 -5.76 -3.17 -21.32
N PRO A 476 -5.66 -4.07 -22.31
CA PRO A 476 -5.24 -5.44 -22.10
C PRO A 476 -3.83 -5.56 -21.50
N ILE A 477 -2.91 -4.74 -21.95
CA ILE A 477 -1.53 -4.70 -21.40
C ILE A 477 -1.56 -4.29 -19.94
N VAL A 478 -2.31 -3.23 -19.62
CA VAL A 478 -2.43 -2.72 -18.23
C VAL A 478 -3.07 -3.79 -17.32
N VAL A 479 -4.13 -4.45 -17.78
CA VAL A 479 -4.79 -5.52 -17.02
C VAL A 479 -3.85 -6.71 -16.81
N THR A 480 -3.11 -7.13 -17.85
CA THR A 480 -2.14 -8.22 -17.74
C THR A 480 -0.99 -7.88 -16.79
N LEU A 481 -0.51 -6.64 -16.81
CA LEU A 481 0.49 -6.17 -15.87
C LEU A 481 -0.02 -6.23 -14.42
N PHE A 482 -1.23 -5.73 -14.17
CA PHE A 482 -1.86 -5.81 -12.85
C PHE A 482 -2.10 -7.24 -12.39
N PHE A 483 -2.41 -8.15 -13.30
CA PHE A 483 -2.53 -9.57 -12.98
C PHE A 483 -1.22 -10.12 -12.37
N PHE A 484 -0.08 -9.91 -13.04
CA PHE A 484 1.19 -10.39 -12.52
C PHE A 484 1.61 -9.66 -11.24
N LEU A 485 1.33 -8.36 -11.13
CA LEU A 485 1.63 -7.60 -9.91
C LEU A 485 0.80 -8.08 -8.71
N SER A 486 -0.50 -8.30 -8.91
CA SER A 486 -1.36 -8.88 -7.88
C SER A 486 -0.89 -10.28 -7.45
N LEU A 487 -0.47 -11.10 -8.43
CA LEU A 487 0.10 -12.41 -8.14
C LEU A 487 1.37 -12.32 -7.26
N MET A 488 2.24 -11.36 -7.55
CA MET A 488 3.47 -11.13 -6.78
C MET A 488 3.17 -10.54 -5.39
N GLU A 489 2.17 -9.67 -5.28
CA GLU A 489 1.76 -9.02 -4.03
C GLU A 489 1.10 -10.04 -3.09
N ASP A 490 0.05 -10.70 -3.55
CA ASP A 490 -0.71 -11.65 -2.76
C ASP A 490 0.11 -12.89 -2.39
N SER A 491 1.09 -13.28 -3.23
CA SER A 491 2.01 -14.38 -2.90
C SER A 491 2.99 -14.04 -1.78
N GLY A 492 3.15 -12.78 -1.39
CA GLY A 492 4.15 -12.31 -0.42
C GLY A 492 5.56 -12.10 -1.01
N TYR A 493 5.74 -12.24 -2.33
CA TYR A 493 7.05 -12.02 -2.98
C TYR A 493 7.48 -10.55 -2.94
N ILE A 494 6.54 -9.61 -3.10
CA ILE A 494 6.82 -8.17 -3.03
C ILE A 494 7.44 -7.75 -1.69
N ALA A 495 7.01 -8.36 -0.58
CA ALA A 495 7.61 -8.11 0.73
C ALA A 495 9.10 -8.48 0.76
N ARG A 496 9.47 -9.61 0.14
CA ARG A 496 10.88 -10.05 0.02
C ARG A 496 11.70 -9.11 -0.85
N VAL A 497 11.13 -8.64 -1.96
CA VAL A 497 11.80 -7.65 -2.82
C VAL A 497 12.07 -6.35 -2.04
N ALA A 498 11.10 -5.87 -1.28
CA ALA A 498 11.28 -4.68 -0.42
C ALA A 498 12.38 -4.91 0.63
N PHE A 499 12.42 -6.08 1.26
CA PHE A 499 13.47 -6.48 2.19
C PHE A 499 14.87 -6.49 1.56
N VAL A 500 15.02 -7.07 0.37
CA VAL A 500 16.30 -7.14 -0.36
C VAL A 500 16.77 -5.75 -0.79
N MET A 501 15.85 -4.87 -1.21
CA MET A 501 16.19 -3.58 -1.80
C MET A 501 16.31 -2.42 -0.81
N ASP A 502 15.93 -2.59 0.46
CA ASP A 502 15.88 -1.50 1.46
C ASP A 502 17.22 -0.76 1.60
N LYS A 503 18.33 -1.50 1.72
CA LYS A 503 19.66 -0.89 1.87
C LYS A 503 20.07 0.00 0.68
N LEU A 504 19.68 -0.40 -0.54
CA LEU A 504 20.00 0.39 -1.75
C LEU A 504 19.13 1.65 -1.81
N LEU A 505 17.84 1.53 -1.58
CA LEU A 505 16.90 2.64 -1.67
C LEU A 505 17.12 3.67 -0.57
N ARG A 506 17.50 3.22 0.63
CA ARG A 506 17.84 4.10 1.74
C ARG A 506 19.02 5.04 1.42
N LYS A 507 19.99 4.61 0.62
CA LYS A 507 21.10 5.49 0.17
C LYS A 507 20.59 6.71 -0.60
N ILE A 508 19.53 6.54 -1.36
CA ILE A 508 18.89 7.64 -2.10
C ILE A 508 17.74 8.32 -1.33
N GLY A 509 17.52 7.93 -0.07
CA GLY A 509 16.54 8.56 0.82
C GLY A 509 15.14 7.96 0.76
N LEU A 510 14.97 6.74 0.25
CA LEU A 510 13.69 6.02 0.16
C LEU A 510 13.71 4.75 1.01
N SER A 511 12.55 4.29 1.44
CA SER A 511 12.36 2.98 2.07
C SER A 511 12.30 1.85 1.03
N GLY A 512 12.57 0.61 1.46
CA GLY A 512 12.54 -0.56 0.58
C GLY A 512 11.19 -0.77 -0.12
N ARG A 513 10.09 -0.38 0.49
CA ARG A 513 8.75 -0.47 -0.11
C ARG A 513 8.58 0.39 -1.38
N SER A 514 9.36 1.46 -1.52
CA SER A 514 9.31 2.35 -2.70
C SER A 514 9.75 1.66 -4.00
N ILE A 515 10.44 0.49 -3.93
CA ILE A 515 10.83 -0.26 -5.12
C ILE A 515 9.63 -0.69 -5.96
N VAL A 516 8.52 -1.03 -5.32
CA VAL A 516 7.32 -1.58 -6.00
C VAL A 516 6.71 -0.56 -6.96
N PRO A 517 6.32 0.66 -6.53
CA PRO A 517 5.87 1.69 -7.46
C PRO A 517 6.90 2.03 -8.55
N MET A 518 8.18 2.06 -8.21
CA MET A 518 9.23 2.36 -9.19
C MET A 518 9.33 1.29 -10.28
N LEU A 519 9.20 0.00 -9.92
CA LEU A 519 9.18 -1.10 -10.88
C LEU A 519 7.95 -1.06 -11.79
N ILE A 520 6.78 -0.80 -11.21
CA ILE A 520 5.56 -0.60 -11.98
C ILE A 520 5.73 0.53 -13.00
N GLY A 521 6.52 1.57 -12.65
CA GLY A 521 6.85 2.70 -13.51
C GLY A 521 7.51 2.33 -14.84
N PHE A 522 8.25 1.23 -14.89
CA PHE A 522 8.79 0.69 -16.18
C PHE A 522 7.68 0.15 -17.10
N GLY A 523 6.58 -0.29 -16.54
CA GLY A 523 5.39 -0.64 -17.31
C GLY A 523 4.56 0.59 -17.68
N CYS A 524 4.01 1.26 -16.66
CA CYS A 524 3.18 2.46 -16.83
C CYS A 524 3.23 3.36 -15.60
N THR A 525 3.40 4.66 -15.82
CA THR A 525 3.46 5.67 -14.74
C THR A 525 2.14 5.81 -13.98
N VAL A 526 0.99 5.61 -14.64
CA VAL A 526 -0.34 5.75 -14.02
C VAL A 526 -0.52 4.78 -12.85
N PRO A 527 -0.43 3.45 -13.05
CA PRO A 527 -0.53 2.50 -11.95
C PRO A 527 0.61 2.64 -10.93
N ALA A 528 1.79 3.05 -11.36
CA ALA A 528 2.92 3.29 -10.47
C ALA A 528 2.63 4.39 -9.45
N VAL A 529 2.09 5.52 -9.89
CA VAL A 529 1.65 6.61 -9.00
C VAL A 529 0.54 6.15 -8.05
N MET A 530 -0.41 5.36 -8.54
CA MET A 530 -1.48 4.82 -7.69
C MET A 530 -0.96 3.81 -6.65
N ALA A 531 0.03 3.00 -7.02
CA ALA A 531 0.63 2.02 -6.10
C ALA A 531 1.39 2.67 -4.94
N THR A 532 1.76 3.97 -5.03
CA THR A 532 2.40 4.68 -3.91
C THR A 532 1.50 4.85 -2.69
N ARG A 533 0.21 4.57 -2.79
CA ARG A 533 -0.73 4.56 -1.66
C ARG A 533 -0.39 3.52 -0.60
N THR A 534 0.33 2.47 -0.97
CA THR A 534 0.81 1.44 -0.04
C THR A 534 1.99 1.90 0.82
N LEU A 535 2.54 3.09 0.55
CA LEU A 535 3.63 3.67 1.32
C LEU A 535 3.06 4.42 2.54
N THR A 536 3.52 4.04 3.72
CA THR A 536 3.06 4.57 5.01
C THR A 536 3.52 6.01 5.26
N SER A 537 4.65 6.42 4.66
CA SER A 537 5.22 7.76 4.80
C SER A 537 4.76 8.69 3.69
N GLU A 538 4.18 9.82 4.06
CA GLU A 538 3.83 10.88 3.10
C GLU A 538 5.07 11.44 2.37
N ARG A 539 6.20 11.52 3.06
CA ARG A 539 7.49 11.93 2.50
C ARG A 539 7.95 10.95 1.41
N ASP A 540 8.05 9.66 1.74
CA ASP A 540 8.48 8.62 0.81
C ASP A 540 7.51 8.49 -0.37
N ARG A 541 6.22 8.65 -0.11
CA ARG A 541 5.17 8.65 -1.13
C ARG A 541 5.36 9.81 -2.11
N LYS A 542 5.49 11.06 -1.64
CA LYS A 542 5.74 12.24 -2.49
C LYS A 542 7.01 12.07 -3.31
N MET A 543 8.10 11.66 -2.66
CA MET A 543 9.38 11.47 -3.33
C MET A 543 9.31 10.37 -4.40
N THR A 544 8.65 9.24 -4.11
CA THR A 544 8.47 8.14 -5.08
C THR A 544 7.64 8.58 -6.27
N ILE A 545 6.52 9.33 -6.06
CA ILE A 545 5.71 9.87 -7.15
C ILE A 545 6.53 10.79 -8.07
N LEU A 546 7.39 11.64 -7.50
CA LEU A 546 8.23 12.56 -8.27
C LEU A 546 9.36 11.85 -9.04
N LEU A 547 9.80 10.67 -8.58
CA LEU A 547 10.84 9.89 -9.23
C LEU A 547 10.31 8.90 -10.27
N THR A 548 9.08 8.43 -10.12
CA THR A 548 8.47 7.44 -11.04
C THR A 548 8.52 7.85 -12.52
N PRO A 549 8.30 9.11 -12.94
CA PRO A 549 8.35 9.49 -14.35
C PRO A 549 9.73 9.36 -15.02
N PHE A 550 10.82 9.25 -14.25
CA PHE A 550 12.17 8.98 -14.78
C PHE A 550 12.34 7.54 -15.26
N MET A 551 11.45 6.63 -14.79
CA MET A 551 11.42 5.26 -15.28
C MET A 551 10.84 5.24 -16.70
N SER A 552 11.48 4.48 -17.59
CA SER A 552 11.05 4.39 -18.98
C SER A 552 9.84 3.49 -19.10
N CYS A 553 8.64 4.06 -19.29
CA CYS A 553 7.42 3.27 -19.48
C CYS A 553 7.35 2.66 -20.91
N SER A 554 6.51 1.63 -21.08
CA SER A 554 6.33 0.91 -22.35
C SER A 554 5.91 1.80 -23.51
N ALA A 555 5.11 2.84 -23.27
CA ALA A 555 4.68 3.79 -24.30
C ALA A 555 5.82 4.61 -24.94
N LYS A 556 7.01 4.63 -24.32
CA LYS A 556 8.22 5.26 -24.89
C LYS A 556 8.97 4.33 -25.87
N LEU A 557 8.73 3.01 -25.80
CA LEU A 557 9.42 2.02 -26.65
C LEU A 557 9.24 2.26 -28.15
N PRO A 558 8.05 2.58 -28.69
CA PRO A 558 7.88 2.89 -30.10
C PRO A 558 8.78 4.04 -30.56
N ILE A 559 8.93 5.10 -29.72
CA ILE A 559 9.82 6.23 -30.02
C ILE A 559 11.27 5.75 -30.15
N TYR A 560 11.73 4.95 -29.20
CA TYR A 560 13.11 4.42 -29.22
C TYR A 560 13.34 3.53 -30.43
N SER A 561 12.42 2.61 -30.69
CA SER A 561 12.52 1.68 -31.82
C SER A 561 12.57 2.42 -33.16
N PHE A 562 11.70 3.41 -33.33
CA PHE A 562 11.65 4.23 -34.57
C PHE A 562 12.98 4.96 -34.82
N PHE A 563 13.45 5.75 -33.83
CA PHE A 563 14.70 6.52 -34.02
C PHE A 563 15.93 5.65 -34.11
N VAL A 564 15.97 4.53 -33.40
CA VAL A 564 17.09 3.60 -33.42
C VAL A 564 17.16 2.90 -34.79
N SER A 565 16.02 2.49 -35.36
CA SER A 565 15.98 1.85 -36.68
C SER A 565 16.41 2.80 -37.80
N VAL A 566 16.04 4.07 -37.71
CA VAL A 566 16.35 5.08 -38.75
C VAL A 566 17.78 5.61 -38.66
N PHE A 567 18.25 5.96 -37.44
CA PHE A 567 19.52 6.69 -37.27
C PHE A 567 20.69 5.83 -36.77
N PHE A 568 20.41 4.65 -36.17
CA PHE A 568 21.44 3.82 -35.55
C PHE A 568 21.31 2.33 -35.94
N PRO A 569 21.29 1.99 -37.22
CA PRO A 569 21.12 0.61 -37.65
C PRO A 569 22.24 -0.29 -37.11
N GLY A 570 21.88 -1.48 -36.61
CA GLY A 570 22.82 -2.46 -36.07
C GLY A 570 23.24 -2.22 -34.58
N LYS A 571 22.92 -1.09 -33.98
CA LYS A 571 23.23 -0.78 -32.55
C LYS A 571 21.97 -0.67 -31.65
N GLY A 572 20.82 -1.14 -32.15
CA GLY A 572 19.53 -0.94 -31.52
C GLY A 572 19.45 -1.37 -30.09
N GLY A 573 19.83 -2.61 -29.81
CA GLY A 573 19.78 -3.14 -28.42
C GLY A 573 20.67 -2.39 -27.43
N LEU A 574 21.86 -1.95 -27.89
CA LEU A 574 22.78 -1.21 -27.03
C LEU A 574 22.24 0.18 -26.68
N ILE A 575 21.69 0.91 -27.66
CA ILE A 575 21.12 2.26 -27.43
C ILE A 575 19.88 2.20 -26.58
N MET A 576 19.00 1.24 -26.81
CA MET A 576 17.81 1.05 -25.97
C MET A 576 18.20 0.75 -24.52
N SER A 577 19.16 -0.17 -24.30
CA SER A 577 19.68 -0.46 -22.97
C SER A 577 20.33 0.78 -22.30
N ALA A 578 21.10 1.55 -23.08
CA ALA A 578 21.71 2.79 -22.59
C ALA A 578 20.66 3.84 -22.18
N LEU A 579 19.56 3.99 -22.92
CA LEU A 579 18.46 4.88 -22.57
C LEU A 579 17.77 4.46 -21.26
N TYR A 580 17.52 3.16 -21.05
CA TYR A 580 16.97 2.66 -19.80
C TYR A 580 17.90 2.94 -18.61
N LEU A 581 19.18 2.63 -18.77
CA LEU A 581 20.19 2.90 -17.72
C LEU A 581 20.33 4.40 -17.45
N PHE A 582 20.27 5.23 -18.49
CA PHE A 582 20.33 6.68 -18.37
C PHE A 582 19.12 7.23 -17.58
N GLY A 583 17.91 6.72 -17.85
CA GLY A 583 16.70 7.07 -17.08
C GLY A 583 16.84 6.73 -15.59
N ILE A 584 17.33 5.53 -15.26
CA ILE A 584 17.61 5.11 -13.89
C ILE A 584 18.66 6.03 -13.24
N LEU A 585 19.75 6.31 -13.92
CA LEU A 585 20.82 7.18 -13.43
C LEU A 585 20.32 8.59 -13.12
N MET A 586 19.52 9.17 -14.04
CA MET A 586 18.88 10.48 -13.82
C MET A 586 17.92 10.45 -12.66
N GLY A 587 17.14 9.38 -12.50
CA GLY A 587 16.28 9.16 -11.33
C GLY A 587 17.07 9.16 -10.02
N ILE A 588 18.21 8.47 -9.98
CA ILE A 588 19.12 8.44 -8.82
C ILE A 588 19.70 9.84 -8.52
N LEU A 589 20.16 10.55 -9.54
CA LEU A 589 20.71 11.92 -9.38
C LEU A 589 19.65 12.88 -8.82
N VAL A 590 18.45 12.84 -9.37
CA VAL A 590 17.33 13.66 -8.90
C VAL A 590 16.90 13.24 -7.49
N ALA A 591 16.97 11.95 -7.14
CA ALA A 591 16.68 11.46 -5.80
C ALA A 591 17.67 12.04 -4.78
N PHE A 592 18.96 12.09 -5.08
CA PHE A 592 19.97 12.74 -4.23
C PHE A 592 19.68 14.24 -4.07
N LEU A 593 19.30 14.92 -5.16
CA LEU A 593 18.90 16.32 -5.11
C LEU A 593 17.68 16.53 -4.21
N TYR A 594 16.65 15.71 -4.34
CA TYR A 594 15.45 15.78 -3.52
C TYR A 594 15.73 15.51 -2.04
N ARG A 595 16.57 14.51 -1.74
CA ARG A 595 17.00 14.20 -0.38
C ARG A 595 17.70 15.38 0.30
N SER A 596 18.55 16.11 -0.44
CA SER A 596 19.32 17.23 0.11
C SER A 596 18.51 18.54 0.21
N THR A 597 17.44 18.70 -0.57
CA THR A 597 16.69 19.97 -0.67
C THR A 597 15.28 19.91 -0.14
N LEU A 598 14.41 19.07 -0.75
CA LEU A 598 12.97 19.05 -0.52
C LEU A 598 12.53 18.07 0.57
N PHE A 599 13.21 16.94 0.69
CA PHE A 599 12.81 15.82 1.55
C PHE A 599 13.94 15.46 2.53
N GLN A 600 14.31 16.43 3.36
CA GLN A 600 15.31 16.22 4.42
C GLN A 600 14.79 15.25 5.48
N GLY A 601 15.68 14.55 6.17
CA GLY A 601 15.38 13.54 7.18
C GLY A 601 15.63 12.12 6.68
N GLU A 602 15.52 11.17 7.61
CA GLU A 602 15.69 9.75 7.31
C GLU A 602 14.39 9.10 6.81
N PRO A 603 14.48 8.09 5.94
CA PRO A 603 13.30 7.32 5.53
C PRO A 603 12.73 6.56 6.72
N VAL A 604 11.41 6.39 6.71
CA VAL A 604 10.68 5.69 7.78
C VAL A 604 11.32 4.33 8.06
N PRO A 605 11.44 3.93 9.33
CA PRO A 605 11.95 2.63 9.74
C PRO A 605 11.26 1.49 8.99
N PHE A 606 12.06 0.49 8.63
CA PHE A 606 11.57 -0.66 7.88
C PHE A 606 11.26 -1.80 8.84
N VAL A 607 10.11 -1.69 9.51
CA VAL A 607 9.59 -2.79 10.32
C VAL A 607 8.49 -3.46 9.51
N MET A 608 8.69 -4.72 9.14
CA MET A 608 7.77 -5.45 8.28
C MET A 608 7.77 -6.94 8.63
N GLU A 609 6.59 -7.54 8.64
CA GLU A 609 6.43 -8.98 8.69
C GLU A 609 6.64 -9.58 7.28
N LEU A 610 7.28 -10.73 7.21
CA LEU A 610 7.40 -11.52 5.99
C LEU A 610 6.31 -12.60 5.99
N PRO A 611 5.18 -12.40 5.27
CA PRO A 611 4.10 -13.37 5.27
C PRO A 611 4.53 -14.67 4.58
N ASN A 612 3.95 -15.80 4.98
CA ASN A 612 4.17 -17.07 4.29
C ASN A 612 3.72 -16.99 2.82
N TYR A 613 4.42 -17.70 1.91
CA TYR A 613 4.01 -17.75 0.51
C TYR A 613 2.68 -18.48 0.36
N ARG A 614 1.72 -17.76 -0.21
CA ARG A 614 0.36 -18.27 -0.49
C ARG A 614 0.01 -18.06 -1.96
N LEU A 615 -0.80 -18.96 -2.51
CA LEU A 615 -1.38 -18.74 -3.84
C LEU A 615 -2.62 -17.86 -3.69
N PRO A 616 -2.72 -16.77 -4.46
CA PRO A 616 -3.86 -15.88 -4.39
C PRO A 616 -5.14 -16.56 -4.89
N GLY A 617 -6.26 -16.23 -4.29
CA GLY A 617 -7.58 -16.72 -4.71
C GLY A 617 -7.98 -16.14 -6.07
N ALA A 618 -8.31 -16.99 -7.03
CA ALA A 618 -8.68 -16.57 -8.39
C ALA A 618 -9.81 -15.55 -8.43
N LYS A 619 -10.80 -15.68 -7.54
CA LYS A 619 -11.94 -14.75 -7.42
C LYS A 619 -11.49 -13.36 -6.98
N ASN A 620 -10.60 -13.26 -5.98
CA ASN A 620 -10.09 -11.98 -5.48
C ASN A 620 -9.24 -11.27 -6.55
N VAL A 621 -8.36 -12.01 -7.22
CA VAL A 621 -7.58 -11.48 -8.35
C VAL A 621 -8.50 -10.97 -9.45
N GLY A 622 -9.54 -11.74 -9.83
CA GLY A 622 -10.51 -11.32 -10.85
C GLY A 622 -11.27 -10.03 -10.47
N GLN A 623 -11.69 -9.89 -9.22
CA GLN A 623 -12.34 -8.67 -8.73
C GLN A 623 -11.40 -7.46 -8.76
N LEU A 624 -10.17 -7.63 -8.28
CA LEU A 624 -9.16 -6.57 -8.31
C LEU A 624 -8.85 -6.12 -9.74
N LEU A 625 -8.70 -7.06 -10.68
CA LEU A 625 -8.49 -6.75 -12.10
C LEU A 625 -9.65 -5.97 -12.69
N TRP A 626 -10.89 -6.36 -12.37
CA TRP A 626 -12.07 -5.64 -12.82
C TRP A 626 -12.14 -4.21 -12.27
N GLU A 627 -11.86 -4.01 -10.98
CA GLU A 627 -11.79 -2.68 -10.38
C GLU A 627 -10.73 -1.80 -11.07
N LYS A 628 -9.53 -2.34 -11.30
CA LYS A 628 -8.46 -1.60 -11.99
C LYS A 628 -8.80 -1.29 -13.45
N ALA A 629 -9.41 -2.25 -14.17
CA ALA A 629 -9.88 -2.04 -15.53
C ALA A 629 -10.97 -0.96 -15.61
N LYS A 630 -11.94 -1.00 -14.69
CA LYS A 630 -13.02 -0.01 -14.59
C LYS A 630 -12.46 1.39 -14.29
N ASP A 631 -11.54 1.51 -13.33
CA ASP A 631 -10.87 2.77 -13.00
C ASP A 631 -10.10 3.35 -14.20
N PHE A 632 -9.40 2.51 -14.95
CA PHE A 632 -8.69 2.92 -16.16
C PHE A 632 -9.67 3.41 -17.24
N LEU A 633 -10.74 2.65 -17.50
CA LEU A 633 -11.79 3.02 -18.45
C LEU A 633 -12.44 4.36 -18.11
N GLN A 634 -12.81 4.58 -16.84
CA GLN A 634 -13.40 5.85 -16.41
C GLN A 634 -12.45 7.03 -16.65
N LYS A 635 -11.15 6.87 -16.38
CA LYS A 635 -10.13 7.89 -16.63
C LYS A 635 -9.90 8.13 -18.13
N ALA A 636 -9.88 7.05 -18.91
CA ALA A 636 -9.75 7.13 -20.37
C ALA A 636 -10.92 7.96 -20.96
N PHE A 637 -12.15 7.64 -20.60
CA PHE A 637 -13.33 8.36 -21.11
C PHE A 637 -13.49 9.79 -20.59
N THR A 638 -12.97 10.14 -19.42
CA THR A 638 -13.14 11.51 -18.89
C THR A 638 -12.00 12.44 -19.32
N VAL A 639 -10.75 12.10 -18.98
CA VAL A 639 -9.61 13.01 -19.17
C VAL A 639 -9.06 12.92 -20.58
N ILE A 640 -8.85 11.69 -21.08
CA ILE A 640 -8.19 11.51 -22.37
C ILE A 640 -9.11 11.87 -23.53
N PHE A 641 -10.39 11.52 -23.43
CA PHE A 641 -11.40 11.89 -24.42
C PHE A 641 -11.49 13.40 -24.65
N ILE A 642 -11.59 14.19 -23.56
CA ILE A 642 -11.64 15.64 -23.66
C ILE A 642 -10.34 16.18 -24.28
N ALA A 643 -9.22 15.64 -23.84
CA ALA A 643 -7.92 16.08 -24.30
C ALA A 643 -7.68 15.74 -25.80
N THR A 644 -8.13 14.56 -26.29
CA THR A 644 -8.05 14.23 -27.72
C THR A 644 -8.91 15.13 -28.59
N ILE A 645 -10.11 15.48 -28.15
CA ILE A 645 -10.95 16.45 -28.87
C ILE A 645 -10.25 17.81 -28.98
N VAL A 646 -9.63 18.29 -27.88
CA VAL A 646 -8.90 19.57 -27.88
C VAL A 646 -7.73 19.53 -28.86
N VAL A 647 -6.94 18.45 -28.87
CA VAL A 647 -5.80 18.34 -29.81
C VAL A 647 -6.28 18.20 -31.24
N TRP A 648 -7.30 17.36 -31.49
CA TRP A 648 -7.91 17.28 -32.83
C TRP A 648 -8.38 18.67 -33.31
N PHE A 649 -9.05 19.42 -32.48
CA PHE A 649 -9.50 20.79 -32.80
C PHE A 649 -8.32 21.70 -33.17
N LEU A 650 -7.25 21.69 -32.36
CA LEU A 650 -6.04 22.49 -32.61
C LEU A 650 -5.30 22.05 -33.90
N GLN A 651 -5.39 20.78 -34.28
CA GLN A 651 -4.77 20.26 -35.53
C GLN A 651 -5.60 20.54 -36.76
N SER A 652 -6.93 20.53 -36.61
CA SER A 652 -7.84 20.61 -37.75
C SER A 652 -8.26 22.01 -38.14
N PHE A 653 -8.07 23.01 -37.28
CA PHE A 653 -8.53 24.39 -37.50
C PHE A 653 -7.39 25.41 -37.46
N ASP A 654 -7.55 26.47 -38.30
CA ASP A 654 -6.74 27.69 -38.22
C ASP A 654 -7.32 28.68 -37.17
N LEU A 655 -6.64 29.85 -36.97
CA LEU A 655 -7.13 30.91 -36.06
C LEU A 655 -8.45 31.53 -36.48
N LYS A 656 -8.89 31.35 -37.71
CA LYS A 656 -10.15 31.84 -38.26
C LYS A 656 -11.26 30.80 -38.23
N LEU A 657 -10.98 29.65 -37.55
CA LEU A 657 -11.89 28.47 -37.45
C LEU A 657 -12.26 27.88 -38.85
N ASN A 658 -11.37 27.95 -39.83
CA ASN A 658 -11.52 27.24 -41.05
C ASN A 658 -10.83 25.86 -40.91
N LEU A 659 -11.40 24.84 -41.55
CA LEU A 659 -10.78 23.53 -41.65
C LEU A 659 -9.54 23.63 -42.51
N VAL A 660 -8.41 23.08 -42.00
CA VAL A 660 -7.10 23.20 -42.65
C VAL A 660 -6.78 21.90 -43.38
N GLU A 661 -6.47 21.99 -44.67
CA GLU A 661 -6.00 20.85 -45.48
C GLU A 661 -4.51 20.57 -45.24
N ASP A 662 -3.72 21.63 -44.94
CA ASP A 662 -2.28 21.51 -44.65
C ASP A 662 -2.02 21.77 -43.17
N SER A 663 -1.52 20.77 -42.44
CA SER A 663 -1.20 20.81 -41.02
C SER A 663 -0.27 21.97 -40.61
N ALA A 664 0.49 22.54 -41.57
CA ALA A 664 1.37 23.68 -41.31
C ALA A 664 0.62 24.96 -40.94
N ASN A 665 -0.64 25.08 -41.35
CA ASN A 665 -1.50 26.26 -41.09
C ASN A 665 -2.38 26.07 -39.86
N SER A 666 -2.28 24.94 -39.17
CA SER A 666 -3.09 24.63 -37.97
C SER A 666 -2.71 25.50 -36.76
N MET A 667 -3.66 25.71 -35.84
CA MET A 667 -3.39 26.35 -34.54
C MET A 667 -2.27 25.65 -33.77
N LEU A 668 -2.19 24.33 -33.86
CA LEU A 668 -1.16 23.55 -33.19
C LEU A 668 0.23 23.83 -33.78
N ALA A 669 0.35 23.98 -35.10
CA ALA A 669 1.61 24.35 -35.74
C ALA A 669 2.10 25.75 -35.32
N MET A 670 1.17 26.71 -35.16
CA MET A 670 1.51 28.04 -34.67
C MET A 670 1.99 28.01 -33.21
N VAL A 671 1.31 27.31 -32.31
CA VAL A 671 1.75 27.11 -30.92
C VAL A 671 3.11 26.43 -30.87
N SER A 672 3.32 25.41 -31.69
CA SER A 672 4.59 24.72 -31.83
C SER A 672 5.70 25.64 -32.32
N GLY A 673 5.39 26.52 -33.26
CA GLY A 673 6.31 27.56 -33.77
C GLY A 673 6.86 28.49 -32.67
N LEU A 674 6.04 28.83 -31.66
CA LEU A 674 6.49 29.60 -30.48
C LEU A 674 7.53 28.88 -29.63
N LEU A 675 7.54 27.53 -29.66
CA LEU A 675 8.48 26.70 -28.90
C LEU A 675 9.81 26.48 -29.62
N VAL A 676 9.85 26.67 -30.94
CA VAL A 676 11.07 26.46 -31.77
C VAL A 676 12.29 27.16 -31.21
N PRO A 677 12.28 28.42 -30.79
CA PRO A 677 13.48 29.09 -30.23
C PRO A 677 14.02 28.37 -28.99
N LEU A 678 13.15 27.79 -28.16
CA LEU A 678 13.52 27.04 -26.95
C LEU A 678 14.21 25.70 -27.29
N PHE A 679 13.80 25.05 -28.39
CA PHE A 679 14.33 23.76 -28.82
C PHE A 679 15.52 23.87 -29.79
N ARG A 680 15.79 25.03 -30.34
CA ARG A 680 16.92 25.28 -31.24
C ARG A 680 18.28 24.93 -30.67
N PRO A 681 18.59 25.23 -29.37
CA PRO A 681 19.88 24.84 -28.76
C PRO A 681 20.09 23.34 -28.63
N LEU A 682 19.02 22.55 -28.72
CA LEU A 682 19.05 21.08 -28.65
C LEU A 682 19.23 20.41 -30.04
N GLY A 683 19.36 21.22 -31.11
CA GLY A 683 19.33 20.71 -32.49
C GLY A 683 17.93 20.36 -33.01
N LEU A 684 16.87 20.76 -32.29
CA LEU A 684 15.48 20.39 -32.54
C LEU A 684 14.63 21.62 -32.97
N GLY A 685 15.21 22.49 -33.76
CA GLY A 685 14.62 23.77 -34.20
C GLY A 685 13.56 23.68 -35.29
N ASP A 686 12.81 22.59 -35.41
CA ASP A 686 11.73 22.40 -36.39
C ASP A 686 10.37 22.35 -35.70
N TRP A 687 9.38 23.11 -36.17
CA TRP A 687 8.03 23.16 -35.62
C TRP A 687 7.34 21.80 -35.60
N ARG A 688 7.63 20.92 -36.60
CA ARG A 688 7.06 19.57 -36.70
C ARG A 688 7.51 18.69 -35.55
N ILE A 689 8.75 18.83 -35.09
CA ILE A 689 9.26 18.14 -33.90
C ILE A 689 8.53 18.66 -32.65
N CYS A 690 8.39 19.98 -32.52
CA CYS A 690 7.66 20.58 -31.39
C CYS A 690 6.20 20.10 -31.37
N THR A 691 5.55 20.02 -32.52
CA THR A 691 4.18 19.50 -32.68
C THR A 691 4.09 18.05 -32.20
N SER A 692 5.03 17.20 -32.61
CA SER A 692 5.06 15.79 -32.18
C SER A 692 5.27 15.64 -30.66
N LEU A 693 6.08 16.50 -30.06
CA LEU A 693 6.29 16.49 -28.60
C LEU A 693 5.07 16.95 -27.82
N ILE A 694 4.29 17.92 -28.35
CA ILE A 694 3.01 18.34 -27.77
C ILE A 694 1.98 17.20 -27.90
N SER A 695 1.87 16.56 -29.07
CA SER A 695 1.03 15.36 -29.24
C SER A 695 1.45 14.23 -28.29
N GLY A 696 2.75 14.03 -28.12
CA GLY A 696 3.30 13.05 -27.16
C GLY A 696 3.07 13.38 -25.68
N PHE A 697 2.65 14.57 -25.34
CA PHE A 697 2.16 14.86 -23.98
C PHE A 697 0.78 14.23 -23.76
N MET A 698 -0.03 14.11 -24.80
CA MET A 698 -1.31 13.41 -24.70
C MET A 698 -1.08 11.91 -24.51
N ALA A 699 -0.41 11.29 -25.47
CA ALA A 699 -0.05 9.89 -25.48
C ALA A 699 1.34 9.74 -26.12
N LYS A 700 2.26 9.06 -25.42
CA LYS A 700 3.68 9.01 -25.83
C LYS A 700 3.88 8.39 -27.22
N GLU A 701 3.10 7.40 -27.56
CA GLU A 701 3.10 6.73 -28.86
C GLU A 701 2.72 7.67 -30.03
N SER A 702 1.93 8.69 -29.77
CA SER A 702 1.52 9.68 -30.79
C SER A 702 2.70 10.50 -31.33
N VAL A 703 3.85 10.52 -30.64
CA VAL A 703 5.07 11.19 -31.14
C VAL A 703 5.46 10.62 -32.50
N VAL A 704 5.54 9.29 -32.62
CA VAL A 704 5.98 8.61 -33.85
C VAL A 704 4.96 8.81 -34.96
N ALA A 705 3.68 8.56 -34.68
CA ALA A 705 2.61 8.75 -35.66
C ALA A 705 2.57 10.20 -36.18
N THR A 706 2.72 11.20 -35.32
CA THR A 706 2.78 12.61 -35.76
C THR A 706 4.02 12.89 -36.59
N LEU A 707 5.18 12.33 -36.24
CA LEU A 707 6.41 12.50 -37.03
C LEU A 707 6.30 11.83 -38.42
N GLU A 708 5.73 10.64 -38.51
CA GLU A 708 5.50 9.94 -39.77
C GLU A 708 4.56 10.72 -40.69
N VAL A 709 3.49 11.29 -40.15
CA VAL A 709 2.55 12.13 -40.88
C VAL A 709 3.22 13.42 -41.40
N LEU A 710 4.00 14.12 -40.54
CA LEU A 710 4.57 15.42 -40.85
C LEU A 710 5.87 15.35 -41.68
N PHE A 711 6.65 14.29 -41.59
CA PHE A 711 7.93 14.14 -42.32
C PHE A 711 7.87 13.09 -43.41
N GLY A 712 6.92 12.14 -43.35
CA GLY A 712 6.89 10.99 -44.26
C GLY A 712 8.20 10.19 -44.17
N SER A 713 8.75 9.80 -45.33
CA SER A 713 10.04 9.09 -45.41
C SER A 713 11.28 9.99 -45.21
N ASN A 714 11.09 11.31 -45.08
CA ASN A 714 12.19 12.31 -45.17
C ASN A 714 12.79 12.71 -43.82
N ILE A 715 12.46 12.07 -42.75
CA ILE A 715 12.96 12.45 -41.40
C ILE A 715 14.49 12.36 -41.28
N ALA A 716 15.10 11.39 -41.96
CA ALA A 716 16.55 11.19 -41.92
C ALA A 716 17.33 12.30 -42.69
N THR A 717 16.68 13.07 -43.56
CA THR A 717 17.31 14.19 -44.27
C THR A 717 17.24 15.50 -43.49
N VAL A 718 16.34 15.61 -42.54
CA VAL A 718 16.11 16.82 -41.75
C VAL A 718 16.82 16.78 -40.37
N LEU A 719 16.84 15.59 -39.75
CA LEU A 719 17.47 15.38 -38.45
C LEU A 719 18.85 14.75 -38.61
N THR A 720 19.85 15.30 -37.92
CA THR A 720 21.15 14.67 -37.76
C THR A 720 21.10 13.54 -36.73
N PRO A 721 21.99 12.54 -36.74
CA PRO A 721 22.05 11.50 -35.69
C PRO A 721 22.25 12.08 -34.31
N LEU A 722 22.95 13.19 -34.16
CA LEU A 722 23.15 13.91 -32.87
C LEU A 722 21.85 14.56 -32.39
N ALA A 723 21.08 15.19 -33.30
CA ALA A 723 19.77 15.75 -33.00
C ALA A 723 18.78 14.62 -32.63
N ALA A 724 18.84 13.48 -33.32
CA ALA A 724 18.03 12.30 -32.95
C ALA A 724 18.39 11.76 -31.56
N ALA A 725 19.67 11.69 -31.18
CA ALA A 725 20.09 11.32 -29.83
C ALA A 725 19.59 12.31 -28.76
N SER A 726 19.67 13.62 -29.06
CA SER A 726 19.13 14.68 -28.20
C SER A 726 17.61 14.53 -28.00
N LEU A 727 16.86 14.26 -29.08
CA LEU A 727 15.41 14.03 -29.04
C LEU A 727 15.05 12.76 -28.25
N LEU A 728 15.82 11.69 -28.38
CA LEU A 728 15.64 10.47 -27.60
C LEU A 728 15.79 10.73 -26.10
N VAL A 729 16.82 11.47 -25.69
CA VAL A 729 17.04 11.85 -24.29
C VAL A 729 15.95 12.78 -23.79
N PHE A 730 15.54 13.76 -24.60
CA PHE A 730 14.42 14.63 -24.24
C PHE A 730 13.12 13.82 -24.08
N SER A 731 12.80 12.95 -25.04
CA SER A 731 11.60 12.10 -25.02
C SER A 731 11.57 11.11 -23.84
N LEU A 732 12.76 10.66 -23.39
CA LEU A 732 12.90 9.83 -22.20
C LEU A 732 12.49 10.57 -20.93
N LEU A 733 12.93 11.80 -20.75
CA LEU A 733 12.87 12.52 -19.48
C LEU A 733 11.73 13.54 -19.38
N TYR A 734 11.17 14.04 -20.49
CA TYR A 734 10.15 15.08 -20.44
C TYR A 734 8.84 14.56 -19.83
N THR A 735 7.97 15.51 -19.48
CA THR A 735 6.72 15.29 -18.76
C THR A 735 6.01 13.98 -19.14
N PRO A 736 5.47 13.21 -18.18
CA PRO A 736 4.69 12.02 -18.49
C PRO A 736 3.37 12.40 -19.21
N CYS A 737 2.63 11.41 -19.69
CA CYS A 737 1.37 11.63 -20.42
C CYS A 737 0.30 12.29 -19.51
N VAL A 738 -0.72 12.88 -20.12
CA VAL A 738 -1.82 13.56 -19.42
C VAL A 738 -2.49 12.66 -18.39
N ALA A 739 -2.66 11.36 -18.68
CA ALA A 739 -3.22 10.40 -17.73
C ALA A 739 -2.37 10.24 -16.47
N ALA A 740 -1.04 10.24 -16.62
CA ALA A 740 -0.12 10.18 -15.47
C ALA A 740 -0.18 11.48 -14.64
N ILE A 741 -0.21 12.64 -15.30
CA ILE A 741 -0.37 13.93 -14.61
C ILE A 741 -1.71 14.03 -13.89
N ALA A 742 -2.80 13.53 -14.48
CA ALA A 742 -4.09 13.43 -13.81
C ALA A 742 -4.03 12.56 -12.55
N SER A 743 -3.25 11.46 -12.60
CA SER A 743 -3.01 10.61 -11.43
C SER A 743 -2.19 11.35 -10.36
N VAL A 744 -1.12 12.04 -10.74
CA VAL A 744 -0.34 12.88 -9.81
C VAL A 744 -1.21 13.97 -9.19
N ARG A 745 -2.08 14.63 -9.97
CA ARG A 745 -3.03 15.63 -9.45
C ARG A 745 -3.99 15.04 -8.41
N ARG A 746 -4.45 13.82 -8.62
CA ARG A 746 -5.33 13.11 -7.67
C ARG A 746 -4.61 12.79 -6.37
N GLU A 747 -3.34 12.38 -6.45
CA GLU A 747 -2.55 11.94 -5.28
C GLU A 747 -1.91 13.10 -4.50
N LEU A 748 -1.43 14.14 -5.17
CA LEU A 748 -0.66 15.23 -4.55
C LEU A 748 -1.32 16.60 -4.69
N GLY A 749 -2.38 16.71 -5.52
CA GLY A 749 -3.04 17.98 -5.80
C GLY A 749 -2.49 18.74 -7.00
N GLY A 750 -3.21 19.81 -7.40
CA GLY A 750 -2.93 20.55 -8.64
C GLY A 750 -1.57 21.25 -8.67
N LYS A 751 -1.12 21.80 -7.54
CA LYS A 751 0.17 22.51 -7.44
C LYS A 751 1.34 21.56 -7.75
N TRP A 752 1.34 20.35 -7.20
CA TRP A 752 2.35 19.35 -7.46
C TRP A 752 2.30 18.81 -8.90
N ALA A 753 1.12 18.65 -9.48
CA ALA A 753 0.98 18.23 -10.86
C ALA A 753 1.64 19.24 -11.84
N ILE A 754 1.42 20.53 -11.65
CA ILE A 754 2.09 21.59 -12.44
C ILE A 754 3.60 21.56 -12.18
N ALA A 755 4.04 21.44 -10.93
CA ALA A 755 5.44 21.40 -10.58
C ALA A 755 6.15 20.20 -11.25
N VAL A 756 5.53 19.03 -11.31
CA VAL A 756 6.06 17.84 -12.02
C VAL A 756 6.25 18.12 -13.51
N VAL A 757 5.26 18.71 -14.17
CA VAL A 757 5.35 19.04 -15.61
C VAL A 757 6.53 19.98 -15.88
N LEU A 758 6.60 21.09 -15.15
CA LEU A 758 7.66 22.09 -15.35
C LEU A 758 9.03 21.53 -15.03
N TRP A 759 9.17 20.81 -13.91
CA TRP A 759 10.43 20.22 -13.49
C TRP A 759 10.95 19.16 -14.45
N GLN A 760 10.08 18.27 -14.89
CA GLN A 760 10.46 17.22 -15.84
C GLN A 760 10.86 17.80 -17.21
N CYS A 761 10.13 18.79 -17.71
CA CYS A 761 10.52 19.49 -18.93
C CYS A 761 11.88 20.20 -18.77
N PHE A 762 12.13 20.82 -17.62
CA PHE A 762 13.40 21.47 -17.33
C PHE A 762 14.56 20.46 -17.31
N VAL A 763 14.41 19.35 -16.56
CA VAL A 763 15.44 18.29 -16.48
C VAL A 763 15.70 17.67 -17.86
N ALA A 764 14.63 17.40 -18.63
CA ALA A 764 14.74 16.87 -20.00
C ALA A 764 15.50 17.84 -20.91
N TRP A 765 15.19 19.13 -20.82
CA TRP A 765 15.85 20.15 -21.62
C TRP A 765 17.34 20.24 -21.29
N VAL A 766 17.71 20.29 -20.00
CA VAL A 766 19.11 20.34 -19.57
C VAL A 766 19.87 19.10 -20.02
N ALA A 767 19.31 17.91 -19.83
CA ALA A 767 19.95 16.66 -20.21
C ALA A 767 20.15 16.56 -21.75
N ALA A 768 19.14 16.91 -22.53
CA ALA A 768 19.22 16.92 -23.99
C ALA A 768 20.21 17.98 -24.50
N PHE A 769 20.25 19.16 -23.88
CA PHE A 769 21.23 20.21 -24.20
C PHE A 769 22.67 19.74 -23.92
N LEU A 770 22.92 19.07 -22.80
CA LEU A 770 24.23 18.52 -22.49
C LEU A 770 24.65 17.45 -23.51
N VAL A 771 23.76 16.55 -23.88
CA VAL A 771 24.04 15.52 -24.89
C VAL A 771 24.34 16.15 -26.23
N HIS A 772 23.56 17.13 -26.67
CA HIS A 772 23.80 17.84 -27.94
C HIS A 772 25.13 18.62 -27.92
N SER A 773 25.40 19.36 -26.85
CA SER A 773 26.62 20.16 -26.69
C SER A 773 27.88 19.30 -26.63
N ILE A 774 27.85 18.19 -25.87
CA ILE A 774 28.97 17.24 -25.80
C ILE A 774 29.22 16.60 -27.16
N GLY A 775 28.15 16.19 -27.89
CA GLY A 775 28.29 15.62 -29.22
C GLY A 775 28.93 16.59 -30.23
N LEU A 776 28.53 17.87 -30.19
CA LEU A 776 29.17 18.91 -31.01
C LEU A 776 30.67 19.09 -30.70
N LEU A 777 31.03 19.02 -29.42
CA LEU A 777 32.45 19.13 -28.99
C LEU A 777 33.29 17.91 -29.40
N MET A 778 32.66 16.73 -29.50
CA MET A 778 33.32 15.49 -29.91
C MET A 778 33.43 15.35 -31.46
N GLY A 779 32.87 16.30 -32.22
CA GLY A 779 32.99 16.34 -33.68
C GLY A 779 32.11 15.31 -34.40
N SER A 780 31.02 14.89 -33.74
CA SER A 780 30.05 13.94 -34.33
C SER A 780 28.89 14.65 -35.03
#